data_de8e656bb69f25013f11244d3617272d
#
_entry.id   de8e656bb69f25013f11244d3617272d
#
_cell.length_a   1.000
_cell.length_b   1.000
_cell.length_c   1.000
_cell.angle_alpha   90.00
_cell.angle_beta   90.00
_cell.angle_gamma   90.00
#
_symmetry.space_group_name_H-M   'P 1'
#
loop_
_entity.id
_entity.type
_entity.pdbx_description
1 polymer ?
#
loop_
_entity_poly.entity_id
_entity_poly.type
_entity_poly.pdbx_seq_one_letter_code
_entity_poly.pdbx_strand_id
1 'polypeptide(L)'
;MKYLSVIFVLLLLILPVSMQTGKGKPASAAKSSATPKKPGAVKSPTPKPKAQPTPKKTPDESDAFERASAIATPAEKIKALRKFLLDFPKTERKPVVLELLVTVNYDEGVSLLNAGKTPESARSFAAAVSDAPTPIPDGIFADKLLKSLPALFWGGERVAAFEIARKLESKCETNVGQLLQIANFYLSVENGSEARRVSELAIKANPASAAAQMTLGLANRMDFQLDESVAAYAKALELDPDSLAARRGLAEMKRAVGRPDDAVALYNEILSKEDSNIPARTGLILSLFESGKRAEAEAELKRSLEANPGNVILLAGAAYWYAANQKGAEAIDYAQRAINADPRFIWSHVALARGYMAEQRPLDAERTLLAARRYGNFPTLDYEIASARLAAGFYREAAEELAAAFTVKDGRVSTKLGGRIERDADNLAELIAGERKASIFAPIAADSVENPRLLKALLEFSTEVANKTAEDNVLLKAAADFTGGDDKMRVHRLLFVAKELLAARRAPGLSLTLAAAAVGKDDIGLETPTAAAAVLADELYDSRRLAATRGEYIKLPDVPRLTLSTVLRGRIEELNGWAHLQNGNPKEAAIRLKRAISVLPGDTPFWRSSMWRLGDALEADEKAAEALEVYIKAYKAGPPDTIRYSIVESLYRKVNGNTVGLDAKIGANPATPAPAVMTEAAVQPNPTPTPSTAVIEPAATPQPSIEPVTTAAEPAKTPQPGTETSPAGEPAKPEPVPSPSPSPTTTPAGENVQPNPAVPENPETRPAKQVAPPEAGEKPVATPRDETTTDEKASRPNTSLFPPVIITIPPPTKTKPASDGTDPAESKLEKETKPSEAIPSTEARPRVIEPPGGPANQCAVTLSDESISLESNGSELAVVVGIDQDIELTDIKGTSESEEDVTVRREIIGGIKGRALFVVRSVSSRKGTYKVNFTMPCGQKQLIVNVR
;
A
#
# COMPACT_ATOMS: atom_id res chain seq x y z
N MET A 1 -10.31 -0.89 -7.36
CA MET A 1 -10.24 -2.25 -6.80
C MET A 1 -9.19 -2.48 -5.71
N LYS A 2 -8.41 -1.46 -5.27
CA LYS A 2 -7.35 -1.63 -4.25
C LYS A 2 -7.82 -1.56 -2.79
N TYR A 3 -9.11 -1.34 -2.54
CA TYR A 3 -9.65 -1.13 -1.19
C TYR A 3 -10.69 -2.17 -0.73
N LEU A 4 -10.87 -3.25 -1.50
CA LEU A 4 -11.90 -4.26 -1.17
C LEU A 4 -11.52 -5.17 0.03
N SER A 5 -10.25 -5.30 0.35
CA SER A 5 -9.79 -6.30 1.34
C SER A 5 -10.03 -5.90 2.79
N VAL A 6 -10.01 -4.61 3.12
CA VAL A 6 -10.32 -4.13 4.48
C VAL A 6 -11.81 -4.16 4.75
N ILE A 7 -12.62 -3.97 3.71
CA ILE A 7 -14.09 -3.99 3.81
C ILE A 7 -14.63 -5.39 4.17
N PHE A 8 -13.94 -6.45 3.75
CA PHE A 8 -14.45 -7.82 3.98
C PHE A 8 -14.38 -8.27 5.45
N VAL A 9 -13.44 -7.75 6.22
CA VAL A 9 -13.35 -8.05 7.67
C VAL A 9 -14.45 -7.33 8.45
N LEU A 10 -14.86 -6.14 8.02
CA LEU A 10 -15.98 -5.41 8.63
C LEU A 10 -17.35 -5.92 8.17
N LEU A 11 -17.45 -6.42 6.92
CA LEU A 11 -18.70 -6.93 6.34
C LEU A 11 -19.13 -8.31 6.90
N LEU A 12 -18.19 -9.12 7.38
CA LEU A 12 -18.51 -10.38 8.05
C LEU A 12 -19.17 -10.20 9.43
N LEU A 13 -19.17 -8.98 9.97
CA LEU A 13 -19.83 -8.63 11.23
C LEU A 13 -21.24 -8.04 11.06
N ILE A 14 -21.67 -7.78 9.80
CA ILE A 14 -23.03 -7.29 9.51
C ILE A 14 -23.85 -8.45 8.93
N LEU A 15 -24.23 -9.41 9.77
CA LEU A 15 -25.34 -10.30 9.44
C LEU A 15 -26.64 -9.49 9.51
N PRO A 16 -27.52 -9.64 8.52
CA PRO A 16 -28.80 -8.94 8.55
C PRO A 16 -29.59 -9.38 9.77
N VAL A 17 -30.01 -8.43 10.57
CA VAL A 17 -31.03 -8.65 11.57
C VAL A 17 -32.30 -9.07 10.81
N SER A 18 -32.58 -10.36 10.78
CA SER A 18 -33.85 -10.86 10.28
C SER A 18 -34.95 -10.37 11.23
N MET A 19 -35.70 -9.39 10.77
CA MET A 19 -36.95 -9.00 11.45
C MET A 19 -37.88 -10.20 11.46
N GLN A 20 -38.07 -10.81 12.63
CA GLN A 20 -39.20 -11.70 12.89
C GLN A 20 -40.45 -10.84 12.90
N THR A 21 -41.18 -10.83 11.78
CA THR A 21 -42.53 -10.33 11.73
C THR A 21 -43.44 -11.38 12.43
N GLY A 22 -43.98 -10.98 13.56
CA GLY A 22 -44.99 -11.77 14.29
C GLY A 22 -46.20 -12.04 13.41
N LYS A 23 -46.54 -13.32 13.27
CA LYS A 23 -47.76 -13.81 12.63
C LYS A 23 -48.97 -13.46 13.51
N GLY A 24 -49.75 -12.43 13.15
CA GLY A 24 -51.12 -12.23 13.57
C GLY A 24 -52.07 -12.89 12.56
N LYS A 25 -52.87 -13.87 13.04
CA LYS A 25 -53.90 -14.56 12.27
C LYS A 25 -55.06 -13.60 11.88
N PRO A 26 -55.64 -13.78 10.68
CA PRO A 26 -56.83 -13.03 10.28
C PRO A 26 -58.10 -13.70 10.79
N ALA A 27 -59.02 -12.90 11.30
CA ALA A 27 -60.39 -13.32 11.61
C ALA A 27 -61.33 -12.95 10.46
N SER A 28 -62.24 -13.89 10.22
CA SER A 28 -63.14 -14.08 9.08
C SER A 28 -64.27 -13.06 8.91
N ALA A 29 -64.53 -12.81 7.67
CA ALA A 29 -65.80 -12.71 6.92
C ALA A 29 -67.11 -12.38 7.60
N ALA A 30 -67.83 -11.45 7.04
CA ALA A 30 -69.28 -11.57 6.85
C ALA A 30 -69.69 -10.82 5.56
N LYS A 31 -70.46 -11.56 4.74
CA LYS A 31 -71.16 -11.14 3.54
C LYS A 31 -72.41 -10.35 3.91
N SER A 32 -72.79 -9.41 3.09
CA SER A 32 -74.20 -9.24 2.78
C SER A 32 -74.40 -8.41 1.51
N SER A 33 -75.09 -8.98 0.61
CA SER A 33 -75.71 -8.66 -0.64
C SER A 33 -76.86 -7.66 -0.52
N ALA A 34 -77.07 -6.84 -1.50
CA ALA A 34 -78.31 -6.79 -2.31
C ALA A 34 -78.44 -5.55 -3.16
N THR A 35 -78.49 -5.72 -4.47
CA THR A 35 -79.23 -4.90 -5.43
C THR A 35 -80.74 -5.23 -5.32
N PRO A 36 -81.75 -4.50 -5.88
CA PRO A 36 -81.78 -3.77 -7.17
C PRO A 36 -82.82 -2.64 -7.28
N LYS A 37 -82.90 -2.08 -8.49
CA LYS A 37 -84.06 -1.61 -9.34
C LYS A 37 -84.25 -0.15 -9.61
N LYS A 38 -84.13 0.14 -10.93
CA LYS A 38 -84.86 1.18 -11.71
C LYS A 38 -86.35 0.96 -11.63
N PRO A 39 -87.19 1.92 -12.00
CA PRO A 39 -87.22 2.66 -13.29
C PRO A 39 -87.91 4.03 -13.22
N GLY A 40 -87.93 4.74 -14.40
CA GLY A 40 -89.04 5.66 -14.75
C GLY A 40 -88.55 6.85 -15.59
N ALA A 41 -88.81 6.76 -16.86
CA ALA A 41 -88.74 7.85 -17.87
C ALA A 41 -89.95 8.74 -17.83
N VAL A 42 -89.80 10.00 -18.20
CA VAL A 42 -90.75 10.76 -19.05
C VAL A 42 -90.09 11.93 -19.72
N LYS A 43 -90.54 12.22 -20.98
CA LYS A 43 -90.08 13.04 -22.10
C LYS A 43 -90.19 14.52 -21.93
N SER A 44 -89.18 15.24 -22.49
CA SER A 44 -89.17 16.37 -23.50
C SER A 44 -90.19 17.57 -23.39
N PRO A 45 -89.97 18.77 -23.98
CA PRO A 45 -89.02 19.09 -25.11
C PRO A 45 -88.29 20.46 -24.97
N THR A 46 -87.37 20.67 -25.95
CA THR A 46 -86.52 21.75 -26.29
C THR A 46 -87.09 23.20 -26.26
N PRO A 47 -86.25 24.23 -26.08
CA PRO A 47 -85.76 24.95 -27.26
C PRO A 47 -84.28 25.34 -27.22
N LYS A 48 -83.72 25.47 -28.42
CA LYS A 48 -82.31 25.91 -28.68
C LYS A 48 -82.07 27.34 -28.17
N PRO A 49 -80.92 27.61 -27.60
CA PRO A 49 -80.29 28.91 -27.74
C PRO A 49 -78.83 28.78 -28.23
N LYS A 50 -78.44 29.76 -28.98
CA LYS A 50 -77.20 30.39 -29.45
C LYS A 50 -75.94 29.79 -28.93
N ALA A 51 -74.98 29.53 -29.84
CA ALA A 51 -73.59 29.15 -29.59
C ALA A 51 -72.90 30.09 -28.60
N GLN A 52 -72.56 29.56 -27.44
CA GLN A 52 -71.53 30.02 -26.53
C GLN A 52 -70.20 29.43 -26.86
N PRO A 53 -69.08 30.15 -26.68
CA PRO A 53 -67.77 29.59 -26.95
C PRO A 53 -67.53 28.31 -26.07
N THR A 54 -67.15 27.25 -26.71
CA THR A 54 -66.83 25.99 -26.07
C THR A 54 -65.84 26.20 -24.91
N PRO A 55 -66.20 25.82 -23.69
CA PRO A 55 -65.22 25.80 -22.60
C PRO A 55 -64.10 24.88 -23.02
N LYS A 56 -62.82 25.34 -22.91
CA LYS A 56 -61.68 24.49 -23.01
C LYS A 56 -61.91 23.32 -22.03
N LYS A 57 -62.07 22.11 -22.57
CA LYS A 57 -62.12 20.89 -21.74
C LYS A 57 -60.89 20.93 -20.82
N THR A 58 -61.12 21.02 -19.55
CA THR A 58 -60.08 20.73 -18.54
C THR A 58 -59.55 19.38 -18.88
N PRO A 59 -58.25 19.15 -19.06
CA PRO A 59 -57.73 17.83 -19.35
C PRO A 59 -58.20 16.87 -18.24
N ASP A 60 -58.71 15.70 -18.64
CA ASP A 60 -59.02 14.64 -17.69
C ASP A 60 -57.73 14.26 -16.96
N GLU A 61 -57.74 14.33 -15.65
CA GLU A 61 -56.57 14.02 -14.79
C GLU A 61 -56.06 12.63 -15.09
N SER A 62 -56.91 11.61 -15.28
CA SER A 62 -56.53 10.25 -15.57
C SER A 62 -55.80 10.15 -16.91
N ASP A 63 -56.34 10.72 -17.97
CA ASP A 63 -55.74 10.78 -19.31
C ASP A 63 -54.39 11.51 -19.31
N ALA A 64 -54.27 12.59 -18.49
CA ALA A 64 -53.03 13.34 -18.38
C ALA A 64 -51.93 12.53 -17.68
N PHE A 65 -52.28 11.78 -16.62
CA PHE A 65 -51.38 10.90 -15.92
C PHE A 65 -50.93 9.74 -16.78
N GLU A 66 -51.87 9.05 -17.46
CA GLU A 66 -51.54 7.91 -18.33
C GLU A 66 -50.58 8.34 -19.45
N ARG A 67 -50.84 9.48 -20.13
CA ARG A 67 -49.96 10.04 -21.14
C ARG A 67 -48.58 10.36 -20.60
N ALA A 68 -48.48 10.99 -19.42
CA ALA A 68 -47.17 11.29 -18.81
C ALA A 68 -46.39 10.02 -18.41
N SER A 69 -47.12 9.00 -17.91
CA SER A 69 -46.52 7.73 -17.46
C SER A 69 -46.06 6.83 -18.61
N ALA A 70 -46.72 6.95 -19.78
CA ALA A 70 -46.42 6.15 -20.96
C ALA A 70 -45.19 6.64 -21.76
N ILE A 71 -44.64 7.81 -21.47
CA ILE A 71 -43.48 8.35 -22.17
C ILE A 71 -42.25 7.44 -21.90
N ALA A 72 -41.59 7.03 -22.98
CA ALA A 72 -40.43 6.13 -22.91
C ALA A 72 -39.11 6.89 -22.58
N THR A 73 -38.97 8.11 -23.12
CA THR A 73 -37.75 8.92 -22.95
C THR A 73 -37.66 9.47 -21.53
N PRO A 74 -36.61 9.15 -20.71
CA PRO A 74 -36.53 9.58 -19.33
C PRO A 74 -36.70 11.09 -19.11
N ALA A 75 -35.97 11.92 -19.84
CA ALA A 75 -35.99 13.37 -19.69
C ALA A 75 -37.39 13.97 -20.00
N GLU A 76 -38.07 13.46 -21.03
CA GLU A 76 -39.43 13.90 -21.37
C GLU A 76 -40.45 13.40 -20.34
N LYS A 77 -40.31 12.17 -19.88
CA LYS A 77 -41.17 11.58 -18.84
C LYS A 77 -41.08 12.39 -17.54
N ILE A 78 -39.87 12.72 -17.09
CA ILE A 78 -39.63 13.58 -15.90
C ILE A 78 -40.32 14.91 -16.05
N LYS A 79 -40.14 15.56 -17.24
CA LYS A 79 -40.77 16.84 -17.53
C LYS A 79 -42.32 16.74 -17.51
N ALA A 80 -42.86 15.70 -18.11
CA ALA A 80 -44.33 15.48 -18.16
C ALA A 80 -44.93 15.17 -16.79
N LEU A 81 -44.26 14.32 -15.98
CA LEU A 81 -44.69 14.01 -14.62
C LEU A 81 -44.64 15.26 -13.72
N ARG A 82 -43.60 16.09 -13.79
CA ARG A 82 -43.52 17.35 -13.05
C ARG A 82 -44.58 18.34 -13.51
N LYS A 83 -44.86 18.42 -14.83
CA LYS A 83 -45.95 19.25 -15.36
C LYS A 83 -47.29 18.75 -14.87
N PHE A 84 -47.51 17.44 -14.79
CA PHE A 84 -48.72 16.86 -14.24
C PHE A 84 -48.99 17.34 -12.79
N LEU A 85 -47.95 17.33 -11.93
CA LEU A 85 -48.06 17.82 -10.54
C LEU A 85 -48.34 19.31 -10.46
N LEU A 86 -47.90 20.10 -11.44
CA LEU A 86 -48.22 21.56 -11.54
C LEU A 86 -49.64 21.79 -12.03
N ASP A 87 -50.10 21.01 -13.00
CA ASP A 87 -51.45 21.12 -13.58
C ASP A 87 -52.53 20.59 -12.59
N PHE A 88 -52.18 19.59 -11.75
CA PHE A 88 -53.06 18.95 -10.78
C PHE A 88 -52.47 18.94 -9.35
N PRO A 89 -52.36 20.10 -8.68
CA PRO A 89 -51.65 20.19 -7.39
C PRO A 89 -52.35 19.48 -6.22
N LYS A 90 -53.62 19.15 -6.37
CA LYS A 90 -54.45 18.44 -5.37
C LYS A 90 -54.70 16.97 -5.74
N THR A 91 -53.98 16.43 -6.68
CA THR A 91 -54.12 15.02 -7.12
C THR A 91 -53.90 14.04 -5.99
N GLU A 92 -54.77 13.06 -5.87
CA GLU A 92 -54.55 11.88 -4.98
C GLU A 92 -53.44 10.97 -5.49
N ARG A 93 -53.07 11.11 -6.77
CA ARG A 93 -51.97 10.34 -7.40
C ARG A 93 -50.58 10.89 -7.09
N LYS A 94 -50.48 12.01 -6.34
CA LYS A 94 -49.20 12.64 -6.02
C LYS A 94 -48.15 11.65 -5.49
N PRO A 95 -48.42 10.71 -4.53
CA PRO A 95 -47.42 9.75 -4.09
C PRO A 95 -46.91 8.89 -5.25
N VAL A 96 -47.80 8.33 -6.06
CA VAL A 96 -47.44 7.48 -7.21
C VAL A 96 -46.58 8.22 -8.24
N VAL A 97 -46.91 9.48 -8.50
CA VAL A 97 -46.12 10.32 -9.44
C VAL A 97 -44.74 10.60 -8.88
N LEU A 98 -44.61 10.88 -7.59
CA LEU A 98 -43.31 11.08 -6.96
C LEU A 98 -42.47 9.79 -6.98
N GLU A 99 -43.06 8.64 -6.73
CA GLU A 99 -42.37 7.33 -6.84
C GLU A 99 -41.90 7.05 -8.27
N LEU A 100 -42.73 7.39 -9.28
CA LEU A 100 -42.32 7.30 -10.68
C LEU A 100 -41.17 8.24 -11.01
N LEU A 101 -41.21 9.49 -10.49
CA LEU A 101 -40.11 10.44 -10.67
C LEU A 101 -38.81 9.95 -10.04
N VAL A 102 -38.87 9.41 -8.83
CA VAL A 102 -37.71 8.76 -8.17
C VAL A 102 -37.15 7.65 -9.04
N THR A 103 -38.04 6.75 -9.51
CA THR A 103 -37.65 5.61 -10.32
C THR A 103 -36.95 6.04 -11.61
N VAL A 104 -37.53 6.97 -12.36
CA VAL A 104 -36.96 7.41 -13.64
C VAL A 104 -35.64 8.16 -13.45
N ASN A 105 -35.57 9.05 -12.46
CA ASN A 105 -34.31 9.74 -12.14
C ASN A 105 -33.21 8.76 -11.65
N TYR A 106 -33.57 7.73 -10.88
CA TYR A 106 -32.60 6.72 -10.43
C TYR A 106 -32.08 5.87 -11.60
N ASP A 107 -33.00 5.37 -12.45
CA ASP A 107 -32.64 4.53 -13.60
C ASP A 107 -31.79 5.31 -14.62
N GLU A 108 -32.10 6.61 -14.84
CA GLU A 108 -31.25 7.54 -15.61
C GLU A 108 -29.88 7.72 -14.97
N GLY A 109 -29.82 7.88 -13.64
CA GLY A 109 -28.57 8.00 -12.90
C GLY A 109 -27.68 6.75 -13.07
N VAL A 110 -28.27 5.54 -12.98
CA VAL A 110 -27.56 4.28 -13.21
C VAL A 110 -27.06 4.18 -14.66
N SER A 111 -27.91 4.57 -15.64
CA SER A 111 -27.52 4.57 -17.05
C SER A 111 -26.33 5.50 -17.31
N LEU A 112 -26.35 6.70 -16.77
CA LEU A 112 -25.27 7.68 -16.89
C LEU A 112 -23.99 7.22 -16.22
N LEU A 113 -24.08 6.57 -15.03
CA LEU A 113 -22.93 6.03 -14.33
C LEU A 113 -22.25 4.92 -15.15
N ASN A 114 -23.07 4.03 -15.73
CA ASN A 114 -22.56 2.96 -16.61
C ASN A 114 -21.92 3.50 -17.90
N ALA A 115 -22.36 4.67 -18.36
CA ALA A 115 -21.78 5.39 -19.50
C ALA A 115 -20.55 6.24 -19.13
N GLY A 116 -20.06 6.18 -17.87
CA GLY A 116 -18.92 6.95 -17.38
C GLY A 116 -19.20 8.44 -17.17
N LYS A 117 -20.49 8.87 -17.25
CA LYS A 117 -20.93 10.26 -17.04
C LYS A 117 -21.28 10.50 -15.58
N THR A 118 -20.25 10.41 -14.71
CA THR A 118 -20.46 10.40 -13.26
C THR A 118 -21.05 11.69 -12.68
N PRO A 119 -20.66 12.90 -13.12
CA PRO A 119 -21.29 14.12 -12.63
C PRO A 119 -22.77 14.27 -13.03
N GLU A 120 -23.14 13.80 -14.22
CA GLU A 120 -24.53 13.76 -14.67
C GLU A 120 -25.35 12.76 -13.87
N SER A 121 -24.79 11.58 -13.60
CA SER A 121 -25.36 10.56 -12.74
C SER A 121 -25.66 11.10 -11.34
N ALA A 122 -24.71 11.83 -10.74
CA ALA A 122 -24.90 12.47 -9.44
C ALA A 122 -26.08 13.45 -9.43
N ARG A 123 -26.26 14.22 -10.50
CA ARG A 123 -27.41 15.14 -10.65
C ARG A 123 -28.73 14.38 -10.74
N SER A 124 -28.77 13.27 -11.46
CA SER A 124 -29.99 12.45 -11.59
C SER A 124 -30.33 11.77 -10.25
N PHE A 125 -29.37 11.23 -9.51
CA PHE A 125 -29.62 10.70 -8.18
C PHE A 125 -30.04 11.77 -7.17
N ALA A 126 -29.44 12.96 -7.21
CA ALA A 126 -29.86 14.08 -6.37
C ALA A 126 -31.30 14.52 -6.68
N ALA A 127 -31.71 14.47 -7.96
CA ALA A 127 -33.09 14.74 -8.39
C ALA A 127 -34.02 13.64 -7.86
N ALA A 128 -33.64 12.36 -7.91
CA ALA A 128 -34.43 11.27 -7.34
C ALA A 128 -34.72 11.49 -5.85
N VAL A 129 -33.68 11.87 -5.07
CA VAL A 129 -33.85 12.17 -3.64
C VAL A 129 -34.74 13.40 -3.43
N SER A 130 -34.60 14.44 -4.25
CA SER A 130 -35.41 15.66 -4.14
C SER A 130 -36.89 15.38 -4.42
N ASP A 131 -37.18 14.54 -5.41
CA ASP A 131 -38.54 14.16 -5.81
C ASP A 131 -39.16 13.09 -4.88
N ALA A 132 -38.40 12.49 -3.96
CA ALA A 132 -38.91 11.47 -3.06
C ALA A 132 -40.04 12.00 -2.14
N PRO A 133 -41.13 11.22 -2.00
CA PRO A 133 -42.22 11.57 -1.08
C PRO A 133 -41.74 11.61 0.38
N THR A 134 -42.51 12.28 1.23
CA THR A 134 -42.25 12.29 2.67
C THR A 134 -43.53 11.85 3.38
N PRO A 135 -43.53 10.74 4.14
CA PRO A 135 -42.40 9.82 4.38
C PRO A 135 -41.98 9.01 3.13
N ILE A 136 -40.74 8.61 3.08
CA ILE A 136 -40.23 7.78 1.97
C ILE A 136 -40.65 6.33 2.20
N PRO A 137 -41.34 5.67 1.24
CA PRO A 137 -41.63 4.23 1.34
C PRO A 137 -40.36 3.41 1.41
N ASP A 138 -40.31 2.38 2.32
CA ASP A 138 -39.11 1.57 2.59
C ASP A 138 -38.55 0.90 1.32
N GLY A 139 -39.40 0.43 0.40
CA GLY A 139 -38.96 -0.16 -0.87
C GLY A 139 -38.21 0.83 -1.77
N ILE A 140 -38.78 2.04 -1.95
CA ILE A 140 -38.12 3.12 -2.72
C ILE A 140 -36.83 3.54 -2.06
N PHE A 141 -36.82 3.66 -0.74
CA PHE A 141 -35.62 4.01 0.01
C PHE A 141 -34.51 2.97 -0.17
N ALA A 142 -34.79 1.70 0.13
CA ALA A 142 -33.77 0.65 0.14
C ALA A 142 -33.32 0.23 -1.27
N ASP A 143 -34.28 0.12 -2.22
CA ASP A 143 -33.98 -0.44 -3.54
C ASP A 143 -33.39 0.58 -4.53
N LYS A 144 -33.62 1.86 -4.29
CA LYS A 144 -33.15 2.93 -5.20
C LYS A 144 -32.31 3.97 -4.46
N LEU A 145 -32.88 4.75 -3.58
CA LEU A 145 -32.22 5.93 -3.03
C LEU A 145 -30.93 5.56 -2.24
N LEU A 146 -31.01 4.56 -1.39
CA LEU A 146 -29.86 4.10 -0.62
C LEU A 146 -28.75 3.51 -1.53
N LYS A 147 -29.13 2.77 -2.58
CA LYS A 147 -28.19 2.16 -3.52
C LYS A 147 -27.40 3.18 -4.35
N SER A 148 -27.95 4.39 -4.52
CA SER A 148 -27.25 5.47 -5.23
C SER A 148 -25.99 5.94 -4.49
N LEU A 149 -25.94 5.85 -3.16
CA LEU A 149 -24.84 6.34 -2.36
C LEU A 149 -23.54 5.56 -2.60
N PRO A 150 -23.48 4.21 -2.41
CA PRO A 150 -22.27 3.45 -2.72
C PRO A 150 -21.95 3.49 -4.22
N ALA A 151 -22.95 3.55 -5.11
CA ALA A 151 -22.73 3.64 -6.55
C ALA A 151 -21.93 4.91 -6.91
N LEU A 152 -22.31 6.06 -6.39
CA LEU A 152 -21.58 7.32 -6.57
C LEU A 152 -20.22 7.32 -5.89
N PHE A 153 -20.15 6.86 -4.64
CA PHE A 153 -18.92 6.87 -3.87
C PHE A 153 -17.81 6.06 -4.57
N TRP A 154 -18.14 4.86 -5.03
CA TRP A 154 -17.21 3.99 -5.75
C TRP A 154 -17.03 4.40 -7.22
N GLY A 155 -17.98 5.13 -7.79
CA GLY A 155 -17.89 5.78 -9.09
C GLY A 155 -16.98 7.02 -9.12
N GLY A 156 -16.45 7.44 -7.95
CA GLY A 156 -15.54 8.58 -7.82
C GLY A 156 -16.17 9.88 -7.33
N GLU A 157 -17.51 9.99 -7.33
CA GLU A 157 -18.27 11.18 -6.90
C GLU A 157 -18.54 11.17 -5.38
N ARG A 158 -17.48 11.09 -4.57
CA ARG A 158 -17.58 10.93 -3.11
C ARG A 158 -18.30 12.10 -2.42
N VAL A 159 -18.03 13.34 -2.85
CA VAL A 159 -18.67 14.55 -2.30
C VAL A 159 -20.17 14.53 -2.58
N ALA A 160 -20.55 14.22 -3.81
CA ALA A 160 -21.95 14.12 -4.20
C ALA A 160 -22.69 12.99 -3.45
N ALA A 161 -22.04 11.83 -3.22
CA ALA A 161 -22.60 10.75 -2.42
C ALA A 161 -22.93 11.21 -0.99
N PHE A 162 -22.04 11.96 -0.34
CA PHE A 162 -22.28 12.51 1.01
C PHE A 162 -23.33 13.60 1.03
N GLU A 163 -23.37 14.49 0.05
CA GLU A 163 -24.42 15.50 -0.07
C GLU A 163 -25.81 14.88 -0.25
N ILE A 164 -25.90 13.83 -1.07
CA ILE A 164 -27.15 13.11 -1.29
C ILE A 164 -27.57 12.36 -0.01
N ALA A 165 -26.61 11.73 0.71
CA ALA A 165 -26.86 11.09 1.99
C ALA A 165 -27.46 12.09 2.99
N ARG A 166 -26.89 13.29 3.14
CA ARG A 166 -27.42 14.34 4.03
C ARG A 166 -28.82 14.80 3.63
N LYS A 167 -29.14 14.87 2.33
CA LYS A 167 -30.50 15.17 1.86
C LYS A 167 -31.48 14.06 2.20
N LEU A 168 -31.06 12.79 2.13
CA LEU A 168 -31.87 11.66 2.58
C LEU A 168 -32.12 11.70 4.07
N GLU A 169 -31.10 11.97 4.89
CA GLU A 169 -31.22 12.13 6.34
C GLU A 169 -32.33 13.11 6.71
N SER A 170 -32.35 14.30 6.07
CA SER A 170 -33.37 15.34 6.34
C SER A 170 -34.79 14.89 6.00
N LYS A 171 -34.96 13.92 5.08
CA LYS A 171 -36.27 13.34 4.75
C LYS A 171 -36.66 12.15 5.64
N CYS A 172 -35.68 11.59 6.38
CA CYS A 172 -35.83 10.39 7.19
C CYS A 172 -35.75 10.67 8.71
N GLU A 173 -35.80 11.95 9.13
CA GLU A 173 -35.53 12.40 10.51
C GLU A 173 -36.27 11.61 11.62
N THR A 174 -37.42 11.04 11.34
CA THR A 174 -38.23 10.26 12.28
C THR A 174 -38.18 8.75 12.02
N ASN A 175 -37.59 8.32 10.92
CA ASN A 175 -37.52 6.90 10.57
C ASN A 175 -36.18 6.30 11.00
N VAL A 176 -36.13 5.73 12.21
CA VAL A 176 -34.91 5.11 12.77
C VAL A 176 -34.33 4.06 11.84
N GLY A 177 -35.14 3.20 11.21
CA GLY A 177 -34.67 2.16 10.31
C GLY A 177 -33.93 2.72 9.08
N GLN A 178 -34.46 3.77 8.46
CA GLN A 178 -33.83 4.42 7.32
C GLN A 178 -32.57 5.19 7.74
N LEU A 179 -32.57 5.88 8.87
CA LEU A 179 -31.38 6.53 9.42
C LEU A 179 -30.24 5.53 9.68
N LEU A 180 -30.55 4.37 10.27
CA LEU A 180 -29.54 3.33 10.51
C LEU A 180 -28.98 2.74 9.21
N GLN A 181 -29.78 2.64 8.16
CA GLN A 181 -29.25 2.22 6.85
C GLN A 181 -28.32 3.28 6.24
N ILE A 182 -28.59 4.57 6.44
CA ILE A 182 -27.68 5.64 6.03
C ILE A 182 -26.39 5.60 6.89
N ALA A 183 -26.49 5.40 8.20
CA ALA A 183 -25.33 5.22 9.07
C ALA A 183 -24.47 4.02 8.63
N ASN A 184 -25.10 2.90 8.25
CA ASN A 184 -24.40 1.75 7.69
C ASN A 184 -23.70 2.04 6.36
N PHE A 185 -24.27 2.91 5.50
CA PHE A 185 -23.54 3.39 4.33
C PHE A 185 -22.24 4.13 4.75
N TYR A 186 -22.31 5.06 5.70
CA TYR A 186 -21.12 5.75 6.19
C TYR A 186 -20.10 4.77 6.82
N LEU A 187 -20.55 3.78 7.57
CA LEU A 187 -19.69 2.71 8.08
C LEU A 187 -19.02 1.93 6.96
N SER A 188 -19.75 1.61 5.89
CA SER A 188 -19.21 0.85 4.74
C SER A 188 -18.13 1.59 3.96
N VAL A 189 -18.12 2.92 4.06
CA VAL A 189 -17.09 3.78 3.46
C VAL A 189 -16.12 4.33 4.51
N GLU A 190 -16.10 3.72 5.70
CA GLU A 190 -15.22 4.03 6.82
C GLU A 190 -15.27 5.50 7.27
N ASN A 191 -16.43 6.10 7.21
CA ASN A 191 -16.67 7.45 7.71
C ASN A 191 -17.38 7.36 9.08
N GLY A 192 -16.59 7.07 10.14
CA GLY A 192 -17.09 6.86 11.49
C GLY A 192 -17.77 8.09 12.05
N SER A 193 -17.24 9.28 11.80
CA SER A 193 -17.78 10.55 12.32
C SER A 193 -19.20 10.84 11.80
N GLU A 194 -19.45 10.65 10.49
CA GLU A 194 -20.78 10.80 9.92
C GLU A 194 -21.72 9.66 10.38
N ALA A 195 -21.20 8.43 10.45
CA ALA A 195 -21.98 7.30 10.98
C ALA A 195 -22.41 7.55 12.42
N ARG A 196 -21.54 8.09 13.28
CA ARG A 196 -21.85 8.49 14.64
C ARG A 196 -22.95 9.54 14.68
N ARG A 197 -22.77 10.63 13.93
CA ARG A 197 -23.76 11.72 13.86
C ARG A 197 -25.15 11.22 13.45
N VAL A 198 -25.25 10.35 12.44
CA VAL A 198 -26.54 9.79 12.00
C VAL A 198 -27.11 8.79 13.03
N SER A 199 -26.25 8.03 13.71
CA SER A 199 -26.69 7.16 14.82
C SER A 199 -27.28 7.96 15.98
N GLU A 200 -26.69 9.12 16.29
CA GLU A 200 -27.22 10.06 17.30
C GLU A 200 -28.58 10.63 16.87
N LEU A 201 -28.78 10.93 15.57
CA LEU A 201 -30.09 11.31 15.06
C LEU A 201 -31.13 10.18 15.23
N ALA A 202 -30.72 8.94 14.95
CA ALA A 202 -31.59 7.78 15.16
C ALA A 202 -31.96 7.57 16.64
N ILE A 203 -31.01 7.79 17.55
CA ILE A 203 -31.25 7.76 19.01
C ILE A 203 -32.17 8.89 19.44
N LYS A 204 -32.00 10.08 18.88
CA LYS A 204 -32.90 11.22 19.15
C LYS A 204 -34.32 10.91 18.69
N ALA A 205 -34.51 10.27 17.55
CA ALA A 205 -35.80 9.86 17.02
C ALA A 205 -36.45 8.73 17.89
N ASN A 206 -35.62 7.80 18.38
CA ASN A 206 -36.07 6.75 19.34
C ASN A 206 -34.96 6.41 20.34
N PRO A 207 -34.98 7.03 21.54
CA PRO A 207 -33.99 6.75 22.59
C PRO A 207 -33.95 5.30 23.11
N ALA A 208 -35.02 4.52 22.89
CA ALA A 208 -35.11 3.11 23.27
C ALA A 208 -34.60 2.15 22.16
N SER A 209 -34.00 2.65 21.11
CA SER A 209 -33.48 1.82 20.03
C SER A 209 -32.11 1.20 20.37
N ALA A 210 -32.10 -0.05 20.77
CA ALA A 210 -30.86 -0.82 20.97
C ALA A 210 -30.03 -0.88 19.70
N ALA A 211 -30.65 -1.01 18.52
CA ALA A 211 -29.97 -1.03 17.23
C ALA A 211 -29.24 0.28 16.95
N ALA A 212 -29.82 1.44 17.32
CA ALA A 212 -29.15 2.73 17.16
C ALA A 212 -27.94 2.86 18.09
N GLN A 213 -28.03 2.38 19.31
CA GLN A 213 -26.88 2.33 20.24
C GLN A 213 -25.78 1.40 19.74
N MET A 214 -26.13 0.24 19.17
CA MET A 214 -25.15 -0.66 18.56
C MET A 214 -24.42 -0.02 17.37
N THR A 215 -25.16 0.69 16.52
CA THR A 215 -24.57 1.39 15.36
C THR A 215 -23.68 2.54 15.82
N LEU A 216 -24.07 3.25 16.89
CA LEU A 216 -23.23 4.27 17.54
C LEU A 216 -21.94 3.64 18.10
N GLY A 217 -22.05 2.48 18.77
CA GLY A 217 -20.90 1.72 19.28
C GLY A 217 -19.92 1.36 18.16
N LEU A 218 -20.41 0.89 17.02
CA LEU A 218 -19.58 0.56 15.86
C LEU A 218 -18.94 1.81 15.24
N ALA A 219 -19.68 2.93 15.14
CA ALA A 219 -19.17 4.19 14.64
C ALA A 219 -18.05 4.75 15.54
N ASN A 220 -18.24 4.74 16.86
CA ASN A 220 -17.22 5.14 17.83
C ASN A 220 -15.98 4.27 17.74
N ARG A 221 -16.14 2.94 17.61
CA ARG A 221 -15.01 2.03 17.37
C ARG A 221 -14.22 2.42 16.11
N MET A 222 -14.92 2.74 15.01
CA MET A 222 -14.30 3.14 13.76
C MET A 222 -13.54 4.45 13.88
N ASP A 223 -14.00 5.37 14.71
CA ASP A 223 -13.33 6.63 15.06
C ASP A 223 -12.29 6.48 16.20
N PHE A 224 -11.99 5.25 16.62
CA PHE A 224 -11.07 4.94 17.72
C PHE A 224 -11.49 5.53 19.07
N GLN A 225 -12.76 5.90 19.25
CA GLN A 225 -13.34 6.33 20.51
C GLN A 225 -13.84 5.10 21.27
N LEU A 226 -12.88 4.34 21.83
CA LEU A 226 -13.16 3.01 22.33
C LEU A 226 -13.98 3.00 23.62
N ASP A 227 -13.78 3.98 24.48
CA ASP A 227 -14.57 4.11 25.72
C ASP A 227 -16.02 4.50 25.44
N GLU A 228 -16.25 5.42 24.49
CA GLU A 228 -17.57 5.78 23.99
C GLU A 228 -18.25 4.59 23.30
N SER A 229 -17.46 3.77 22.62
CA SER A 229 -17.96 2.52 22.01
C SER A 229 -18.40 1.53 23.09
N VAL A 230 -17.62 1.37 24.17
CA VAL A 230 -18.03 0.56 25.36
C VAL A 230 -19.35 1.06 25.92
N ALA A 231 -19.48 2.40 26.15
CA ALA A 231 -20.70 2.99 26.70
C ALA A 231 -21.93 2.75 25.81
N ALA A 232 -21.76 2.91 24.49
CA ALA A 232 -22.86 2.70 23.53
C ALA A 232 -23.32 1.23 23.49
N TYR A 233 -22.38 0.25 23.46
CA TYR A 233 -22.76 -1.17 23.50
C TYR A 233 -23.34 -1.58 24.84
N ALA A 234 -22.85 -1.03 25.96
CA ALA A 234 -23.46 -1.25 27.27
C ALA A 234 -24.92 -0.74 27.29
N LYS A 235 -25.16 0.45 26.75
CA LYS A 235 -26.50 1.01 26.61
C LYS A 235 -27.41 0.18 25.70
N ALA A 236 -26.87 -0.34 24.62
CA ALA A 236 -27.60 -1.26 23.74
C ALA A 236 -28.04 -2.52 24.49
N LEU A 237 -27.15 -3.06 25.33
CA LEU A 237 -27.45 -4.26 26.13
C LEU A 237 -28.43 -3.98 27.27
N GLU A 238 -28.44 -2.78 27.87
CA GLU A 238 -29.50 -2.35 28.82
C GLU A 238 -30.88 -2.30 28.16
N LEU A 239 -30.92 -1.82 26.89
CA LEU A 239 -32.20 -1.71 26.14
C LEU A 239 -32.70 -3.06 25.61
N ASP A 240 -31.77 -3.95 25.27
CA ASP A 240 -32.05 -5.31 24.81
C ASP A 240 -31.09 -6.31 25.49
N PRO A 241 -31.42 -6.79 26.70
CA PRO A 241 -30.58 -7.72 27.47
C PRO A 241 -30.33 -9.06 26.80
N ASP A 242 -31.15 -9.44 25.84
CA ASP A 242 -31.01 -10.70 25.11
C ASP A 242 -30.18 -10.59 23.83
N SER A 243 -29.79 -9.41 23.45
CA SER A 243 -28.98 -9.15 22.26
C SER A 243 -27.57 -9.75 22.37
N LEU A 244 -27.37 -10.91 21.74
CA LEU A 244 -26.01 -11.53 21.62
C LEU A 244 -25.06 -10.65 20.84
N ALA A 245 -25.57 -9.87 19.88
CA ALA A 245 -24.78 -8.95 19.09
C ALA A 245 -24.25 -7.77 19.93
N ALA A 246 -25.12 -7.15 20.76
CA ALA A 246 -24.71 -6.08 21.68
C ALA A 246 -23.69 -6.58 22.71
N ARG A 247 -23.95 -7.77 23.28
CA ARG A 247 -23.08 -8.42 24.26
C ARG A 247 -21.70 -8.73 23.66
N ARG A 248 -21.65 -9.24 22.42
CA ARG A 248 -20.40 -9.48 21.72
C ARG A 248 -19.65 -8.17 21.44
N GLY A 249 -20.33 -7.14 20.92
CA GLY A 249 -19.72 -5.83 20.69
C GLY A 249 -19.14 -5.24 21.96
N LEU A 250 -19.87 -5.34 23.08
CA LEU A 250 -19.36 -4.91 24.40
C LEU A 250 -18.12 -5.71 24.81
N ALA A 251 -18.14 -7.03 24.65
CA ALA A 251 -17.00 -7.89 24.99
C ALA A 251 -15.74 -7.54 24.15
N GLU A 252 -15.91 -7.36 22.84
CA GLU A 252 -14.82 -6.92 21.96
C GLU A 252 -14.23 -5.59 22.40
N MET A 253 -15.07 -4.62 22.77
CA MET A 253 -14.61 -3.30 23.22
C MET A 253 -13.97 -3.34 24.61
N LYS A 254 -14.50 -4.14 25.54
CA LYS A 254 -13.87 -4.39 26.85
C LYS A 254 -12.45 -4.93 26.69
N ARG A 255 -12.27 -5.88 25.79
CA ARG A 255 -10.95 -6.40 25.43
C ARG A 255 -10.04 -5.29 24.82
N ALA A 256 -10.57 -4.52 23.87
CA ALA A 256 -9.83 -3.44 23.19
C ALA A 256 -9.34 -2.35 24.17
N VAL A 257 -10.10 -2.05 25.24
CA VAL A 257 -9.68 -1.08 26.26
C VAL A 257 -8.87 -1.71 27.41
N GLY A 258 -8.39 -2.96 27.25
CA GLY A 258 -7.51 -3.62 28.22
C GLY A 258 -8.25 -4.20 29.44
N ARG A 259 -9.52 -4.56 29.28
CA ARG A 259 -10.35 -5.22 30.31
C ARG A 259 -10.74 -6.64 29.86
N PRO A 260 -9.78 -7.54 29.63
CA PRO A 260 -10.04 -8.86 29.06
C PRO A 260 -10.84 -9.77 30.01
N ASP A 261 -10.74 -9.62 31.33
CA ASP A 261 -11.55 -10.40 32.27
C ASP A 261 -13.05 -10.08 32.16
N ASP A 262 -13.42 -8.81 31.96
CA ASP A 262 -14.81 -8.43 31.68
C ASP A 262 -15.30 -9.07 30.36
N ALA A 263 -14.42 -9.10 29.35
CA ALA A 263 -14.73 -9.73 28.07
C ALA A 263 -14.93 -11.24 28.21
N VAL A 264 -14.10 -11.95 29.00
CA VAL A 264 -14.24 -13.37 29.31
C VAL A 264 -15.64 -13.66 29.89
N ALA A 265 -16.08 -12.84 30.85
CA ALA A 265 -17.42 -12.99 31.44
C ALA A 265 -18.52 -12.88 30.37
N LEU A 266 -18.49 -11.85 29.56
CA LEU A 266 -19.47 -11.59 28.50
C LEU A 266 -19.48 -12.68 27.41
N TYR A 267 -18.29 -13.18 27.01
CA TYR A 267 -18.23 -14.29 26.06
C TYR A 267 -18.78 -15.60 26.63
N ASN A 268 -18.55 -15.90 27.93
CA ASN A 268 -19.13 -17.06 28.59
C ASN A 268 -20.66 -16.95 28.66
N GLU A 269 -21.22 -15.76 28.89
CA GLU A 269 -22.66 -15.53 28.81
C GLU A 269 -23.22 -15.82 27.41
N ILE A 270 -22.53 -15.43 26.35
CA ILE A 270 -22.94 -15.76 24.97
C ILE A 270 -22.89 -17.27 24.76
N LEU A 271 -21.80 -17.93 25.14
CA LEU A 271 -21.61 -19.37 24.93
C LEU A 271 -22.56 -20.20 25.79
N SER A 272 -23.00 -19.71 26.95
CA SER A 272 -24.05 -20.37 27.75
C SER A 272 -25.40 -20.42 27.03
N LYS A 273 -25.71 -19.45 26.17
CA LYS A 273 -26.93 -19.39 25.35
C LYS A 273 -26.75 -20.10 24.00
N GLU A 274 -25.55 -20.01 23.41
CA GLU A 274 -25.21 -20.53 22.09
C GLU A 274 -23.76 -21.07 22.07
N ASP A 275 -23.61 -22.33 22.52
CA ASP A 275 -22.28 -22.96 22.64
C ASP A 275 -21.52 -23.05 21.29
N SER A 276 -22.25 -23.14 20.18
CA SER A 276 -21.68 -23.18 18.82
C SER A 276 -21.25 -21.83 18.28
N ASN A 277 -21.33 -20.74 19.05
CA ASN A 277 -20.98 -19.40 18.60
C ASN A 277 -19.46 -19.23 18.41
N ILE A 278 -18.97 -19.49 17.18
CA ILE A 278 -17.54 -19.44 16.83
C ILE A 278 -16.91 -18.06 17.12
N PRO A 279 -17.53 -16.91 16.76
CA PRO A 279 -16.98 -15.61 17.12
C PRO A 279 -16.81 -15.37 18.61
N ALA A 280 -17.79 -15.80 19.44
CA ALA A 280 -17.69 -15.67 20.88
C ALA A 280 -16.58 -16.56 21.46
N ARG A 281 -16.47 -17.79 20.99
CA ARG A 281 -15.38 -18.71 21.40
C ARG A 281 -14.01 -18.17 20.99
N THR A 282 -13.88 -17.63 19.80
CA THR A 282 -12.66 -16.94 19.36
C THR A 282 -12.30 -15.78 20.30
N GLY A 283 -13.26 -14.92 20.59
CA GLY A 283 -13.08 -13.79 21.50
C GLY A 283 -12.73 -14.24 22.93
N LEU A 284 -13.36 -15.29 23.43
CA LEU A 284 -13.06 -15.89 24.74
C LEU A 284 -11.58 -16.35 24.80
N ILE A 285 -11.13 -17.14 23.81
CA ILE A 285 -9.76 -17.67 23.79
C ILE A 285 -8.74 -16.54 23.80
N LEU A 286 -8.93 -15.54 22.93
CA LEU A 286 -8.03 -14.39 22.86
C LEU A 286 -8.06 -13.57 24.15
N SER A 287 -9.23 -13.41 24.78
CA SER A 287 -9.35 -12.74 26.08
C SER A 287 -8.66 -13.52 27.21
N LEU A 288 -8.70 -14.85 27.20
CA LEU A 288 -7.98 -15.68 28.16
C LEU A 288 -6.47 -15.53 28.04
N PHE A 289 -5.93 -15.45 26.81
CA PHE A 289 -4.52 -15.13 26.59
C PHE A 289 -4.16 -13.76 27.17
N GLU A 290 -4.98 -12.76 26.92
CA GLU A 290 -4.76 -11.38 27.37
C GLU A 290 -4.91 -11.21 28.89
N SER A 291 -5.77 -12.03 29.53
CA SER A 291 -5.93 -12.12 31.00
C SER A 291 -4.80 -12.92 31.67
N GLY A 292 -3.82 -13.42 30.91
CA GLY A 292 -2.74 -14.27 31.48
C GLY A 292 -3.17 -15.70 31.83
N LYS A 293 -4.40 -16.10 31.55
CA LYS A 293 -4.93 -17.46 31.76
C LYS A 293 -4.49 -18.42 30.64
N ARG A 294 -3.18 -18.49 30.45
CA ARG A 294 -2.56 -19.14 29.32
C ARG A 294 -2.94 -20.62 29.18
N ALA A 295 -2.93 -21.38 30.28
CA ALA A 295 -3.23 -22.83 30.23
C ALA A 295 -4.68 -23.10 29.75
N GLU A 296 -5.64 -22.29 30.22
CA GLU A 296 -7.02 -22.33 29.74
C GLU A 296 -7.11 -21.95 28.27
N ALA A 297 -6.45 -20.83 27.90
CA ALA A 297 -6.43 -20.36 26.52
C ALA A 297 -5.89 -21.39 25.55
N GLU A 298 -4.78 -22.05 25.88
CA GLU A 298 -4.16 -23.10 25.04
C GLU A 298 -5.05 -24.35 24.93
N ALA A 299 -5.71 -24.75 26.01
CA ALA A 299 -6.64 -25.88 25.97
C ALA A 299 -7.86 -25.59 25.08
N GLU A 300 -8.47 -24.40 25.23
CA GLU A 300 -9.59 -23.97 24.40
C GLU A 300 -9.19 -23.72 22.94
N LEU A 301 -7.98 -23.14 22.69
CA LEU A 301 -7.42 -22.96 21.38
C LEU A 301 -7.29 -24.29 20.64
N LYS A 302 -6.70 -25.30 21.29
CA LYS A 302 -6.54 -26.61 20.71
C LYS A 302 -7.88 -27.22 20.34
N ARG A 303 -8.85 -27.24 21.28
CA ARG A 303 -10.20 -27.78 21.06
C ARG A 303 -10.92 -27.06 19.91
N SER A 304 -10.82 -25.72 19.88
CA SER A 304 -11.46 -24.90 18.87
C SER A 304 -10.88 -25.12 17.47
N LEU A 305 -9.56 -25.31 17.37
CA LEU A 305 -8.89 -25.58 16.11
C LEU A 305 -9.02 -27.04 15.64
N GLU A 306 -9.26 -28.00 16.55
CA GLU A 306 -9.67 -29.36 16.18
C GLU A 306 -11.05 -29.36 15.53
N ALA A 307 -11.98 -28.55 16.04
CA ALA A 307 -13.33 -28.41 15.48
C ALA A 307 -13.37 -27.53 14.21
N ASN A 308 -12.53 -26.50 14.14
CA ASN A 308 -12.45 -25.56 13.01
C ASN A 308 -11.01 -25.15 12.73
N PRO A 309 -10.24 -26.00 12.03
CA PRO A 309 -8.84 -25.73 11.75
C PRO A 309 -8.56 -24.52 10.87
N GLY A 310 -9.58 -24.04 10.13
CA GLY A 310 -9.52 -22.89 9.25
C GLY A 310 -9.96 -21.55 9.89
N ASN A 311 -10.10 -21.47 11.22
CA ASN A 311 -10.48 -20.21 11.87
C ASN A 311 -9.34 -19.19 11.81
N VAL A 312 -9.31 -18.42 10.73
CA VAL A 312 -8.24 -17.45 10.42
C VAL A 312 -8.06 -16.42 11.52
N ILE A 313 -9.15 -15.89 12.08
CA ILE A 313 -9.09 -14.86 13.13
C ILE A 313 -8.45 -15.43 14.41
N LEU A 314 -8.82 -16.63 14.79
CA LEU A 314 -8.25 -17.29 15.94
C LEU A 314 -6.76 -17.64 15.74
N LEU A 315 -6.43 -18.17 14.58
CA LEU A 315 -5.05 -18.49 14.21
C LEU A 315 -4.16 -17.24 14.20
N ALA A 316 -4.60 -16.18 13.54
CA ALA A 316 -3.86 -14.92 13.46
C ALA A 316 -3.74 -14.23 14.83
N GLY A 317 -4.83 -14.24 15.63
CA GLY A 317 -4.83 -13.66 16.97
C GLY A 317 -3.88 -14.41 17.92
N ALA A 318 -3.89 -15.74 17.90
CA ALA A 318 -2.97 -16.57 18.68
C ALA A 318 -1.52 -16.33 18.25
N ALA A 319 -1.25 -16.33 16.93
CA ALA A 319 0.08 -16.05 16.37
C ALA A 319 0.61 -14.68 16.84
N TYR A 320 -0.24 -13.67 16.79
CA TYR A 320 0.10 -12.32 17.23
C TYR A 320 0.45 -12.28 18.71
N TRP A 321 -0.35 -12.97 19.55
CA TRP A 321 -0.06 -13.09 20.99
C TRP A 321 1.25 -13.81 21.26
N TYR A 322 1.51 -14.93 20.59
CA TYR A 322 2.78 -15.67 20.75
C TYR A 322 3.98 -14.81 20.34
N ALA A 323 3.91 -14.07 19.24
CA ALA A 323 4.96 -13.17 18.81
C ALA A 323 5.23 -12.07 19.85
N ALA A 324 4.18 -11.45 20.40
CA ALA A 324 4.31 -10.43 21.45
C ALA A 324 4.95 -10.98 22.74
N ASN A 325 4.79 -12.28 23.00
CA ASN A 325 5.40 -12.97 24.16
C ASN A 325 6.73 -13.68 23.83
N GLN A 326 7.43 -13.23 22.76
CA GLN A 326 8.75 -13.75 22.36
C GLN A 326 8.77 -15.26 22.04
N LYS A 327 7.65 -15.80 21.61
CA LYS A 327 7.49 -17.18 21.19
C LYS A 327 7.38 -17.25 19.67
N GLY A 328 8.49 -16.93 19.01
CA GLY A 328 8.55 -16.77 17.57
C GLY A 328 8.18 -18.05 16.81
N ALA A 329 8.62 -19.21 17.27
CA ALA A 329 8.36 -20.48 16.60
C ALA A 329 6.85 -20.81 16.55
N GLU A 330 6.16 -20.69 17.69
CA GLU A 330 4.70 -20.88 17.78
C GLU A 330 3.94 -19.83 16.97
N ALA A 331 4.40 -18.56 17.01
CA ALA A 331 3.83 -17.49 16.22
C ALA A 331 3.89 -17.78 14.72
N ILE A 332 5.03 -18.26 14.24
CA ILE A 332 5.26 -18.62 12.84
C ILE A 332 4.32 -19.77 12.42
N ASP A 333 4.18 -20.84 13.25
CA ASP A 333 3.28 -21.95 12.93
C ASP A 333 1.83 -21.49 12.78
N TYR A 334 1.28 -20.81 13.79
CA TYR A 334 -0.11 -20.35 13.74
C TYR A 334 -0.35 -19.34 12.62
N ALA A 335 0.57 -18.41 12.39
CA ALA A 335 0.43 -17.42 11.32
C ALA A 335 0.48 -18.07 9.94
N GLN A 336 1.36 -19.07 9.73
CA GLN A 336 1.43 -19.79 8.47
C GLN A 336 0.14 -20.59 8.21
N ARG A 337 -0.45 -21.21 9.23
CA ARG A 337 -1.76 -21.86 9.14
C ARG A 337 -2.87 -20.87 8.81
N ALA A 338 -2.84 -19.67 9.39
CA ALA A 338 -3.78 -18.60 9.08
C ALA A 338 -3.67 -18.15 7.63
N ILE A 339 -2.44 -17.96 7.10
CA ILE A 339 -2.19 -17.59 5.70
C ILE A 339 -2.65 -18.70 4.74
N ASN A 340 -2.43 -19.97 5.12
CA ASN A 340 -2.88 -21.10 4.31
C ASN A 340 -4.42 -21.17 4.24
N ALA A 341 -5.12 -20.79 5.31
CA ALA A 341 -6.57 -20.76 5.36
C ALA A 341 -7.17 -19.56 4.59
N ASP A 342 -6.63 -18.36 4.76
CA ASP A 342 -6.94 -17.17 3.93
C ASP A 342 -5.71 -16.30 3.72
N PRO A 343 -5.05 -16.42 2.55
CA PRO A 343 -3.87 -15.63 2.24
C PRO A 343 -4.13 -14.13 2.07
N ARG A 344 -5.39 -13.70 1.97
CA ARG A 344 -5.77 -12.28 1.82
C ARG A 344 -5.95 -11.57 3.15
N PHE A 345 -5.99 -12.30 4.24
CA PHE A 345 -6.10 -11.72 5.58
C PHE A 345 -4.75 -11.14 6.01
N ILE A 346 -4.55 -9.85 5.80
CA ILE A 346 -3.24 -9.17 5.95
C ILE A 346 -2.68 -9.31 7.37
N TRP A 347 -3.54 -9.33 8.39
CA TRP A 347 -3.11 -9.50 9.78
C TRP A 347 -2.39 -10.82 10.04
N SER A 348 -2.68 -11.87 9.28
CA SER A 348 -1.91 -13.13 9.36
C SER A 348 -0.45 -12.91 8.92
N HIS A 349 -0.23 -12.09 7.89
CA HIS A 349 1.12 -11.75 7.45
C HIS A 349 1.85 -10.85 8.46
N VAL A 350 1.13 -9.91 9.09
CA VAL A 350 1.68 -9.08 10.18
C VAL A 350 2.09 -9.98 11.36
N ALA A 351 1.23 -10.92 11.75
CA ALA A 351 1.55 -11.87 12.82
C ALA A 351 2.77 -12.75 12.48
N LEU A 352 2.86 -13.23 11.22
CA LEU A 352 4.02 -14.01 10.74
C LEU A 352 5.31 -13.17 10.77
N ALA A 353 5.23 -11.94 10.31
CA ALA A 353 6.38 -11.04 10.33
C ALA A 353 6.85 -10.76 11.76
N ARG A 354 5.93 -10.54 12.69
CA ARG A 354 6.26 -10.37 14.11
C ARG A 354 6.87 -11.64 14.72
N GLY A 355 6.41 -12.82 14.31
CA GLY A 355 7.05 -14.09 14.65
C GLY A 355 8.50 -14.15 14.17
N TYR A 356 8.76 -13.75 12.92
CA TYR A 356 10.13 -13.66 12.41
C TYR A 356 10.97 -12.60 13.14
N MET A 357 10.39 -11.45 13.51
CA MET A 357 11.07 -10.43 14.31
C MET A 357 11.47 -10.98 15.69
N ALA A 358 10.59 -11.73 16.36
CA ALA A 358 10.90 -12.39 17.63
C ALA A 358 12.06 -13.42 17.49
N GLU A 359 12.16 -14.09 16.33
CA GLU A 359 13.27 -14.97 15.97
C GLU A 359 14.49 -14.23 15.39
N GLN A 360 14.54 -12.90 15.48
CA GLN A 360 15.61 -12.06 14.93
C GLN A 360 15.87 -12.27 13.44
N ARG A 361 14.82 -12.49 12.67
CA ARG A 361 14.81 -12.71 11.21
C ARG A 361 14.11 -11.58 10.46
N PRO A 362 14.57 -10.33 10.55
CA PRO A 362 13.86 -9.18 9.99
C PRO A 362 13.78 -9.21 8.45
N LEU A 363 14.68 -9.87 7.75
CA LEU A 363 14.61 -10.02 6.29
C LEU A 363 13.45 -10.92 5.86
N ASP A 364 13.14 -11.97 6.62
CA ASP A 364 11.98 -12.81 6.38
C ASP A 364 10.67 -12.07 6.72
N ALA A 365 10.71 -11.23 7.77
CA ALA A 365 9.61 -10.35 8.12
C ALA A 365 9.32 -9.35 6.99
N GLU A 366 10.33 -8.63 6.49
CA GLU A 366 10.19 -7.69 5.38
C GLU A 366 9.59 -8.38 4.15
N ARG A 367 10.14 -9.53 3.75
CA ARG A 367 9.65 -10.31 2.60
C ARG A 367 8.16 -10.65 2.74
N THR A 368 7.76 -11.09 3.92
CA THR A 368 6.37 -11.45 4.22
C THR A 368 5.43 -10.26 4.11
N LEU A 369 5.81 -9.11 4.67
CA LEU A 369 5.02 -7.89 4.66
C LEU A 369 4.92 -7.28 3.26
N LEU A 370 6.01 -7.29 2.49
CA LEU A 370 5.99 -6.87 1.08
C LEU A 370 5.05 -7.73 0.24
N ALA A 371 5.05 -9.06 0.49
CA ALA A 371 4.10 -9.96 -0.17
C ALA A 371 2.64 -9.65 0.19
N ALA A 372 2.38 -9.20 1.41
CA ALA A 372 1.04 -8.84 1.88
C ALA A 372 0.46 -7.59 1.20
N ARG A 373 1.30 -6.66 0.70
CA ARG A 373 0.87 -5.42 0.03
C ARG A 373 -0.05 -5.63 -1.17
N ARG A 374 0.06 -6.76 -1.85
CA ARG A 374 -0.85 -7.09 -2.97
C ARG A 374 -2.31 -7.23 -2.55
N TYR A 375 -2.58 -7.45 -1.28
CA TYR A 375 -3.94 -7.57 -0.74
C TYR A 375 -4.49 -6.26 -0.19
N GLY A 376 -3.63 -5.27 0.05
CA GLY A 376 -3.98 -3.94 0.54
C GLY A 376 -2.80 -3.25 1.18
N ASN A 377 -2.96 -1.97 1.47
CA ASN A 377 -2.00 -1.17 2.23
C ASN A 377 -2.71 -0.29 3.24
N PHE A 378 -2.10 -0.14 4.41
CA PHE A 378 -2.59 0.70 5.51
C PHE A 378 -1.41 1.07 6.42
N PRO A 379 -1.52 2.13 7.23
CA PRO A 379 -0.38 2.66 7.99
C PRO A 379 0.34 1.64 8.88
N THR A 380 -0.39 0.72 9.51
CA THR A 380 0.25 -0.33 10.31
C THR A 380 1.15 -1.24 9.46
N LEU A 381 0.78 -1.57 8.22
CA LEU A 381 1.62 -2.38 7.34
C LEU A 381 2.92 -1.63 6.97
N ASP A 382 2.83 -0.33 6.67
CA ASP A 382 4.00 0.50 6.38
C ASP A 382 4.91 0.62 7.62
N TYR A 383 4.32 0.77 8.81
CA TYR A 383 5.05 0.75 10.08
C TYR A 383 5.80 -0.58 10.32
N GLU A 384 5.15 -1.73 10.10
CA GLU A 384 5.76 -3.04 10.29
C GLU A 384 6.91 -3.29 9.29
N ILE A 385 6.75 -2.84 8.04
CA ILE A 385 7.82 -2.91 7.03
C ILE A 385 9.00 -2.03 7.46
N ALA A 386 8.74 -0.80 7.90
CA ALA A 386 9.78 0.09 8.40
C ALA A 386 10.49 -0.49 9.63
N SER A 387 9.76 -1.17 10.54
CA SER A 387 10.32 -1.85 11.70
C SER A 387 11.27 -2.99 11.29
N ALA A 388 10.86 -3.81 10.32
CA ALA A 388 11.71 -4.89 9.81
C ALA A 388 12.98 -4.34 9.12
N ARG A 389 12.84 -3.27 8.32
CA ARG A 389 13.97 -2.59 7.67
C ARG A 389 14.90 -1.92 8.66
N LEU A 390 14.39 -1.28 9.71
CA LEU A 390 15.18 -0.71 10.80
C LEU A 390 16.05 -1.79 11.44
N ALA A 391 15.46 -2.94 11.78
CA ALA A 391 16.18 -4.06 12.40
C ALA A 391 17.20 -4.71 11.45
N ALA A 392 16.97 -4.65 10.15
CA ALA A 392 17.90 -5.13 9.12
C ALA A 392 19.03 -4.15 8.80
N GLY A 393 18.93 -2.87 9.22
CA GLY A 393 19.90 -1.82 8.89
C GLY A 393 19.62 -1.09 7.57
N PHE A 394 18.46 -1.30 6.95
CA PHE A 394 18.01 -0.61 5.74
C PHE A 394 17.33 0.72 6.09
N TYR A 395 18.08 1.62 6.73
CA TYR A 395 17.54 2.86 7.31
C TYR A 395 16.93 3.80 6.29
N ARG A 396 17.53 3.89 5.08
CA ARG A 396 17.01 4.74 4.02
C ARG A 396 15.64 4.28 3.54
N GLU A 397 15.49 2.97 3.26
CA GLU A 397 14.22 2.39 2.85
C GLU A 397 13.18 2.42 3.98
N ALA A 398 13.62 2.30 5.25
CA ALA A 398 12.73 2.44 6.40
C ALA A 398 12.19 3.87 6.53
N ALA A 399 13.05 4.88 6.33
CA ALA A 399 12.64 6.28 6.34
C ALA A 399 11.67 6.63 5.20
N GLU A 400 11.95 6.16 3.99
CA GLU A 400 11.07 6.34 2.83
C GLU A 400 9.71 5.70 3.06
N GLU A 401 9.67 4.52 3.68
CA GLU A 401 8.44 3.80 4.03
C GLU A 401 7.61 4.58 5.05
N LEU A 402 8.26 5.07 6.11
CA LEU A 402 7.60 5.88 7.13
C LEU A 402 7.05 7.20 6.53
N ALA A 403 7.85 7.89 5.73
CA ALA A 403 7.46 9.16 5.11
C ALA A 403 6.26 9.03 4.14
N ALA A 404 6.01 7.83 3.61
CA ALA A 404 4.85 7.57 2.76
C ALA A 404 3.52 7.53 3.55
N ALA A 405 3.57 7.16 4.85
CA ALA A 405 2.39 6.96 5.68
C ALA A 405 2.26 7.95 6.83
N PHE A 406 3.37 8.53 7.28
CA PHE A 406 3.43 9.34 8.49
C PHE A 406 4.09 10.70 8.23
N THR A 407 3.69 11.70 9.01
CA THR A 407 4.32 13.02 9.03
C THR A 407 4.71 13.37 10.47
N VAL A 408 5.80 14.13 10.62
CA VAL A 408 6.22 14.67 11.92
C VAL A 408 6.10 16.18 11.87
N LYS A 409 5.44 16.74 12.87
CA LYS A 409 5.33 18.17 13.05
C LYS A 409 5.32 18.51 14.55
N ASP A 410 6.14 19.45 14.94
CA ASP A 410 6.24 19.91 16.33
C ASP A 410 6.48 18.76 17.33
N GLY A 411 7.26 17.76 16.93
CA GLY A 411 7.59 16.59 17.74
C GLY A 411 6.46 15.56 17.86
N ARG A 412 5.31 15.79 17.24
CA ARG A 412 4.20 14.82 17.17
C ARG A 412 4.19 14.11 15.81
N VAL A 413 3.75 12.88 15.82
CA VAL A 413 3.58 12.07 14.61
C VAL A 413 2.10 12.03 14.25
N SER A 414 1.77 12.25 12.98
CA SER A 414 0.41 12.15 12.48
C SER A 414 0.31 11.24 11.27
N THR A 415 -0.85 10.60 11.11
CA THR A 415 -1.21 9.78 9.96
C THR A 415 -2.73 9.68 9.81
N LYS A 416 -3.18 9.23 8.63
CA LYS A 416 -4.57 8.83 8.40
C LYS A 416 -4.72 7.34 8.64
N LEU A 417 -5.12 6.96 9.83
CA LEU A 417 -5.42 5.58 10.17
C LEU A 417 -6.63 5.08 9.37
N GLY A 418 -6.54 3.84 8.89
CA GLY A 418 -7.55 3.31 7.98
C GLY A 418 -7.69 4.09 6.67
N GLY A 419 -6.78 5.06 6.41
CA GLY A 419 -6.81 5.92 5.23
C GLY A 419 -7.81 7.08 5.29
N ARG A 420 -8.54 7.29 6.39
CA ARG A 420 -9.62 8.28 6.50
C ARG A 420 -9.57 9.15 7.74
N ILE A 421 -9.23 8.57 8.88
CA ILE A 421 -9.18 9.29 10.15
C ILE A 421 -7.78 9.85 10.33
N GLU A 422 -7.70 11.18 10.46
CA GLU A 422 -6.46 11.85 10.79
C GLU A 422 -6.27 11.82 12.31
N ARG A 423 -5.11 11.33 12.74
CA ARG A 423 -4.74 11.26 14.15
C ARG A 423 -3.30 11.65 14.34
N ASP A 424 -3.02 12.19 15.50
CA ASP A 424 -1.69 12.54 15.94
C ASP A 424 -1.42 11.98 17.34
N ALA A 425 -0.16 11.65 17.59
CA ALA A 425 0.31 11.14 18.87
C ALA A 425 1.77 11.52 19.10
N ASP A 426 2.27 11.29 20.30
CA ASP A 426 3.66 11.60 20.62
C ASP A 426 4.64 10.58 20.03
N ASN A 427 4.15 9.39 19.69
CA ASN A 427 4.96 8.33 19.08
C ASN A 427 4.14 7.45 18.12
N LEU A 428 4.85 6.72 17.26
CA LEU A 428 4.27 5.83 16.26
C LEU A 428 3.49 4.65 16.88
N ALA A 429 3.99 4.09 17.97
CA ALA A 429 3.36 2.93 18.60
C ALA A 429 1.96 3.25 19.11
N GLU A 430 1.74 4.47 19.63
CA GLU A 430 0.43 4.91 20.10
C GLU A 430 -0.59 4.99 18.96
N LEU A 431 -0.20 5.56 17.81
CA LEU A 431 -1.05 5.57 16.61
C LEU A 431 -1.41 4.16 16.16
N ILE A 432 -0.42 3.30 16.06
CA ILE A 432 -0.60 1.91 15.61
C ILE A 432 -1.41 1.07 16.62
N ALA A 433 -1.20 1.30 17.93
CA ALA A 433 -1.99 0.64 18.97
C ALA A 433 -3.50 0.95 18.83
N GLY A 434 -3.86 2.18 18.46
CA GLY A 434 -5.25 2.56 18.18
C GLY A 434 -5.86 1.71 17.05
N GLU A 435 -5.15 1.56 15.94
CA GLU A 435 -5.63 0.74 14.81
C GLU A 435 -5.74 -0.75 15.18
N ARG A 436 -4.76 -1.31 15.89
CA ARG A 436 -4.81 -2.70 16.37
C ARG A 436 -6.01 -2.95 17.27
N LYS A 437 -6.25 -2.08 18.26
CA LYS A 437 -7.37 -2.19 19.18
C LYS A 437 -8.71 -2.16 18.44
N ALA A 438 -8.86 -1.25 17.49
CA ALA A 438 -10.07 -1.16 16.68
C ALA A 438 -10.27 -2.37 15.76
N SER A 439 -9.20 -3.06 15.36
CA SER A 439 -9.22 -4.24 14.50
C SER A 439 -9.39 -5.57 15.24
N ILE A 440 -9.70 -5.55 16.54
CA ILE A 440 -9.93 -6.76 17.38
C ILE A 440 -8.62 -7.46 17.79
N PHE A 441 -7.49 -7.11 17.21
CA PHE A 441 -6.20 -7.56 17.69
C PHE A 441 -5.79 -6.68 18.87
N ALA A 442 -6.30 -7.04 19.98
CA ALA A 442 -6.26 -6.38 21.25
C ALA A 442 -4.90 -5.87 21.70
N PRO A 443 -4.84 -5.15 22.81
CA PRO A 443 -3.70 -4.42 23.36
C PRO A 443 -2.59 -5.35 23.83
N ILE A 444 -2.11 -6.22 22.99
CA ILE A 444 -0.95 -7.01 23.30
C ILE A 444 0.25 -6.07 23.22
N ALA A 445 0.89 -5.85 24.34
CA ALA A 445 2.13 -5.10 24.38
C ALA A 445 3.15 -5.81 23.47
N ALA A 446 3.45 -5.20 22.36
CA ALA A 446 4.42 -5.73 21.41
C ALA A 446 5.73 -4.93 21.46
N ASP A 447 5.93 -4.17 22.53
CA ASP A 447 7.06 -3.24 22.67
C ASP A 447 8.42 -3.90 22.58
N SER A 448 8.49 -5.20 22.89
CA SER A 448 9.74 -5.97 22.84
C SER A 448 10.25 -6.24 21.41
N VAL A 449 9.40 -6.19 20.40
CA VAL A 449 9.79 -6.37 18.98
C VAL A 449 9.74 -5.06 18.18
N GLU A 450 9.38 -3.96 18.84
CA GLU A 450 9.22 -2.65 18.21
C GLU A 450 10.26 -1.67 18.74
N ASN A 451 10.75 -0.79 17.86
CA ASN A 451 11.59 0.35 18.23
C ASN A 451 10.92 1.67 17.84
N PRO A 452 9.75 1.99 18.43
CA PRO A 452 8.96 3.17 18.00
C PRO A 452 9.74 4.48 18.16
N ARG A 453 10.59 4.57 19.18
CA ARG A 453 11.46 5.73 19.40
C ARG A 453 12.48 5.89 18.27
N LEU A 454 13.16 4.82 17.89
CA LEU A 454 14.13 4.86 16.79
C LEU A 454 13.47 5.13 15.43
N LEU A 455 12.29 4.55 15.19
CA LEU A 455 11.52 4.81 13.96
C LEU A 455 11.09 6.28 13.88
N LYS A 456 10.61 6.85 14.97
CA LYS A 456 10.28 8.28 15.03
C LYS A 456 11.52 9.13 14.78
N ALA A 457 12.61 8.86 15.49
CA ALA A 457 13.86 9.59 15.34
C ALA A 457 14.43 9.50 13.91
N LEU A 458 14.29 8.32 13.26
CA LEU A 458 14.67 8.14 11.86
C LEU A 458 13.81 8.99 10.93
N LEU A 459 12.50 9.02 11.12
CA LEU A 459 11.58 9.83 10.34
C LEU A 459 11.86 11.33 10.52
N GLU A 460 12.07 11.79 11.77
CA GLU A 460 12.46 13.16 12.08
C GLU A 460 13.78 13.53 11.41
N PHE A 461 14.82 12.72 11.59
CA PHE A 461 16.14 12.96 10.99
C PHE A 461 16.04 13.04 9.46
N SER A 462 15.37 12.09 8.82
CA SER A 462 15.25 12.05 7.36
C SER A 462 14.45 13.22 6.80
N THR A 463 13.44 13.69 7.54
CA THR A 463 12.66 14.88 7.18
C THR A 463 13.52 16.14 7.30
N GLU A 464 14.25 16.29 8.40
CA GLU A 464 15.06 17.48 8.67
C GLU A 464 16.31 17.57 7.80
N VAL A 465 16.94 16.45 7.46
CA VAL A 465 18.10 16.45 6.55
C VAL A 465 17.70 16.83 5.12
N ALA A 466 16.50 16.47 4.70
CA ALA A 466 15.94 16.83 3.39
C ALA A 466 15.44 18.28 3.34
N ASN A 467 15.07 18.86 4.47
CA ASN A 467 14.58 20.22 4.59
C ASN A 467 15.75 21.21 4.61
N LYS A 468 16.03 21.84 3.48
CA LYS A 468 17.15 22.81 3.34
C LYS A 468 16.97 24.08 4.18
N THR A 469 15.79 24.34 4.68
CA THR A 469 15.47 25.52 5.50
C THR A 469 15.38 25.20 7.00
N ALA A 470 15.52 23.93 7.36
CA ALA A 470 15.50 23.52 8.77
C ALA A 470 16.68 24.13 9.54
N GLU A 471 16.41 24.51 10.78
CA GLU A 471 17.45 24.97 11.70
C GLU A 471 18.40 23.82 12.06
N ASP A 472 19.68 24.12 12.16
CA ASP A 472 20.68 23.09 12.46
C ASP A 472 20.44 22.43 13.84
N ASN A 473 19.93 23.15 14.83
CA ASN A 473 19.64 22.60 16.15
C ASN A 473 18.60 21.46 16.11
N VAL A 474 17.57 21.58 15.29
CA VAL A 474 16.54 20.53 15.12
C VAL A 474 17.14 19.30 14.45
N LEU A 475 17.91 19.51 13.38
CA LEU A 475 18.63 18.44 12.70
C LEU A 475 19.62 17.72 13.62
N LEU A 476 20.39 18.47 14.41
CA LEU A 476 21.36 17.91 15.37
C LEU A 476 20.68 17.07 16.44
N LYS A 477 19.52 17.52 16.93
CA LYS A 477 18.72 16.78 17.91
C LYS A 477 18.21 15.46 17.30
N ALA A 478 17.58 15.52 16.14
CA ALA A 478 17.07 14.33 15.46
C ALA A 478 18.18 13.29 15.16
N ALA A 479 19.35 13.77 14.72
CA ALA A 479 20.53 12.94 14.52
C ALA A 479 20.99 12.26 15.83
N ALA A 480 21.04 13.01 16.93
CA ALA A 480 21.42 12.49 18.25
C ALA A 480 20.40 11.44 18.76
N ASP A 481 19.11 11.71 18.60
CA ASP A 481 18.03 10.82 19.02
C ASP A 481 18.09 9.47 18.25
N PHE A 482 18.39 9.49 16.95
CA PHE A 482 18.52 8.30 16.15
C PHE A 482 19.82 7.52 16.41
N THR A 483 20.93 8.19 16.68
CA THR A 483 22.25 7.57 16.96
C THR A 483 22.45 7.19 18.42
N GLY A 484 21.47 7.48 19.26
CA GLY A 484 21.48 7.11 20.68
C GLY A 484 21.36 5.59 20.93
N GLY A 485 21.60 5.20 22.22
CA GLY A 485 21.56 3.80 22.65
C GLY A 485 22.92 3.10 22.55
N ASP A 486 23.00 1.85 23.06
CA ASP A 486 24.21 1.04 23.08
C ASP A 486 24.04 -0.34 22.41
N ASP A 487 22.99 -0.50 21.62
CA ASP A 487 22.75 -1.73 20.89
C ASP A 487 23.75 -1.96 19.74
N LYS A 488 23.87 -3.21 19.30
CA LYS A 488 24.82 -3.63 18.27
C LYS A 488 24.65 -2.93 16.92
N MET A 489 23.44 -2.43 16.62
CA MET A 489 23.15 -1.71 15.37
C MET A 489 23.57 -0.24 15.41
N ARG A 490 23.97 0.28 16.57
CA ARG A 490 24.37 1.69 16.71
C ARG A 490 25.48 2.11 15.75
N VAL A 491 26.48 1.24 15.52
CA VAL A 491 27.58 1.55 14.58
C VAL A 491 27.03 1.87 13.19
N HIS A 492 26.08 1.10 12.72
CA HIS A 492 25.45 1.30 11.42
C HIS A 492 24.61 2.58 11.38
N ARG A 493 23.92 2.93 12.49
CA ARG A 493 23.17 4.20 12.60
C ARG A 493 24.14 5.41 12.59
N LEU A 494 25.27 5.33 13.30
CA LEU A 494 26.31 6.38 13.27
C LEU A 494 26.80 6.63 11.85
N LEU A 495 27.11 5.57 11.09
CA LEU A 495 27.61 5.69 9.73
C LEU A 495 26.53 6.19 8.76
N PHE A 496 25.31 5.74 8.91
CA PHE A 496 24.17 6.21 8.11
C PHE A 496 23.96 7.73 8.29
N VAL A 497 23.84 8.19 9.54
CA VAL A 497 23.64 9.63 9.83
C VAL A 497 24.83 10.47 9.34
N ALA A 498 26.06 10.04 9.62
CA ALA A 498 27.25 10.74 9.15
C ALA A 498 27.26 10.87 7.63
N LYS A 499 26.94 9.81 6.90
CA LYS A 499 26.86 9.79 5.44
C LYS A 499 25.78 10.74 4.91
N GLU A 500 24.56 10.68 5.45
CA GLU A 500 23.45 11.52 4.98
C GLU A 500 23.73 13.02 5.24
N LEU A 501 24.31 13.37 6.39
CA LEU A 501 24.74 14.74 6.68
C LEU A 501 25.83 15.22 5.71
N LEU A 502 26.84 14.39 5.41
CA LEU A 502 27.90 14.71 4.45
C LEU A 502 27.35 14.83 3.02
N ALA A 503 26.42 13.99 2.63
CA ALA A 503 25.76 14.05 1.32
C ALA A 503 24.94 15.34 1.18
N ALA A 504 24.27 15.77 2.25
CA ALA A 504 23.53 17.03 2.31
C ALA A 504 24.43 18.26 2.48
N ARG A 505 25.72 18.07 2.71
CA ARG A 505 26.69 19.13 3.08
C ARG A 505 26.25 19.94 4.30
N ARG A 506 25.71 19.26 5.29
CA ARG A 506 25.24 19.87 6.56
C ARG A 506 26.01 19.28 7.74
N ALA A 507 26.22 20.08 8.76
CA ALA A 507 26.83 19.70 10.02
C ALA A 507 28.07 18.77 9.89
N PRO A 508 29.13 19.16 9.08
CA PRO A 508 30.28 18.29 8.85
C PRO A 508 31.05 17.97 10.14
N GLY A 509 31.02 18.86 11.13
CA GLY A 509 31.60 18.62 12.45
C GLY A 509 30.92 17.51 13.23
N LEU A 510 29.56 17.43 13.17
CA LEU A 510 28.83 16.31 13.74
C LEU A 510 29.14 15.02 13.00
N SER A 511 29.19 15.07 11.66
CA SER A 511 29.53 13.89 10.84
C SER A 511 30.90 13.31 11.21
N LEU A 512 31.88 14.17 11.46
CA LEU A 512 33.22 13.75 11.95
C LEU A 512 33.10 13.09 13.33
N THR A 513 32.36 13.67 14.25
CA THR A 513 32.14 13.13 15.60
C THR A 513 31.49 11.73 15.53
N LEU A 514 30.46 11.56 14.71
CA LEU A 514 29.74 10.31 14.53
C LEU A 514 30.63 9.23 13.88
N ALA A 515 31.34 9.59 12.81
CA ALA A 515 32.25 8.67 12.13
C ALA A 515 33.44 8.26 13.03
N ALA A 516 33.98 9.19 13.82
CA ALA A 516 35.03 8.90 14.81
C ALA A 516 34.51 7.97 15.94
N ALA A 517 33.26 8.15 16.37
CA ALA A 517 32.64 7.29 17.37
C ALA A 517 32.45 5.82 16.91
N ALA A 518 32.46 5.58 15.61
CA ALA A 518 32.41 4.24 15.03
C ALA A 518 33.77 3.52 14.97
N VAL A 519 34.88 4.26 15.09
CA VAL A 519 36.24 3.69 14.99
C VAL A 519 36.47 2.64 16.08
N GLY A 520 36.95 1.46 15.68
CA GLY A 520 37.23 0.34 16.59
C GLY A 520 35.99 -0.38 17.11
N LYS A 521 34.80 -0.10 16.55
CA LYS A 521 33.54 -0.78 16.91
C LYS A 521 32.98 -1.69 15.80
N ASP A 522 33.78 -1.96 14.81
CA ASP A 522 33.39 -2.81 13.68
C ASP A 522 33.02 -4.24 14.13
N ASP A 523 33.74 -4.83 15.07
CA ASP A 523 33.43 -6.17 15.56
C ASP A 523 32.05 -6.25 16.22
N ILE A 524 31.67 -5.23 17.01
CA ILE A 524 30.35 -5.14 17.65
C ILE A 524 29.24 -4.99 16.58
N GLY A 525 29.45 -4.18 15.55
CA GLY A 525 28.53 -4.02 14.43
C GLY A 525 28.31 -5.30 13.62
N LEU A 526 29.23 -6.26 13.69
CA LEU A 526 29.13 -7.55 13.01
C LEU A 526 28.53 -8.68 13.87
N GLU A 527 28.17 -8.40 15.11
CA GLU A 527 27.53 -9.38 16.00
C GLU A 527 26.00 -9.44 15.85
N THR A 528 25.45 -8.97 14.75
CA THR A 528 24.01 -9.02 14.48
C THR A 528 23.70 -10.06 13.41
N PRO A 529 22.54 -10.73 13.47
CA PRO A 529 22.12 -11.65 12.42
C PRO A 529 22.01 -11.01 11.04
N THR A 530 21.88 -9.69 11.01
CA THR A 530 21.68 -8.90 9.79
C THR A 530 22.91 -8.06 9.39
N ALA A 531 24.08 -8.40 9.93
CA ALA A 531 25.31 -7.65 9.66
C ALA A 531 25.58 -7.44 8.16
N ALA A 532 25.37 -8.47 7.33
CA ALA A 532 25.53 -8.37 5.89
C ALA A 532 24.57 -7.33 5.26
N ALA A 533 23.31 -7.33 5.70
CA ALA A 533 22.32 -6.34 5.23
C ALA A 533 22.73 -4.91 5.58
N ALA A 534 23.10 -4.69 6.85
CA ALA A 534 23.47 -3.37 7.34
C ALA A 534 24.78 -2.83 6.71
N VAL A 535 25.78 -3.69 6.53
CA VAL A 535 27.06 -3.30 5.90
C VAL A 535 26.90 -2.97 4.42
N LEU A 536 26.06 -3.73 3.70
CA LEU A 536 25.86 -3.59 2.26
C LEU A 536 24.63 -2.75 1.89
N ALA A 537 23.94 -2.14 2.86
CA ALA A 537 22.69 -1.42 2.65
C ALA A 537 22.76 -0.39 1.51
N ASP A 538 23.81 0.41 1.48
CA ASP A 538 24.01 1.43 0.45
C ASP A 538 24.21 0.84 -0.95
N GLU A 539 24.94 -0.26 -1.06
CA GLU A 539 25.22 -0.92 -2.33
C GLU A 539 23.99 -1.64 -2.89
N LEU A 540 23.16 -2.15 -2.00
CA LEU A 540 21.94 -2.89 -2.35
C LEU A 540 20.73 -1.98 -2.64
N TYR A 541 20.77 -0.72 -2.22
CA TYR A 541 19.62 0.17 -2.26
C TYR A 541 18.94 0.25 -3.63
N ASP A 542 19.69 0.56 -4.68
CA ASP A 542 19.11 0.74 -6.04
C ASP A 542 18.55 -0.58 -6.59
N SER A 543 19.28 -1.68 -6.39
CA SER A 543 18.83 -3.01 -6.84
C SER A 543 17.58 -3.47 -6.08
N ARG A 544 17.52 -3.25 -4.76
CA ARG A 544 16.34 -3.55 -3.94
C ARG A 544 15.14 -2.71 -4.35
N ARG A 545 15.35 -1.43 -4.59
CA ARG A 545 14.30 -0.51 -5.07
C ARG A 545 13.76 -0.96 -6.43
N LEU A 546 14.64 -1.31 -7.36
CA LEU A 546 14.24 -1.82 -8.67
C LEU A 546 13.48 -3.16 -8.56
N ALA A 547 13.96 -4.09 -7.75
CA ALA A 547 13.26 -5.35 -7.50
C ALA A 547 11.87 -5.13 -6.89
N ALA A 548 11.75 -4.22 -5.93
CA ALA A 548 10.47 -3.89 -5.31
C ALA A 548 9.44 -3.34 -6.33
N THR A 549 9.87 -2.56 -7.33
CA THR A 549 8.97 -2.09 -8.40
C THR A 549 8.44 -3.22 -9.28
N ARG A 550 9.16 -4.34 -9.34
CA ARG A 550 8.78 -5.54 -10.09
C ARG A 550 8.02 -6.56 -9.23
N GLY A 551 7.82 -6.28 -7.94
CA GLY A 551 7.25 -7.24 -6.99
C GLY A 551 8.21 -8.39 -6.62
N GLU A 552 9.51 -8.18 -6.82
CA GLU A 552 10.58 -9.11 -6.52
C GLU A 552 11.25 -8.77 -5.19
N TYR A 553 11.92 -9.75 -4.61
CA TYR A 553 12.70 -9.60 -3.39
C TYR A 553 14.14 -10.10 -3.60
N ILE A 554 15.12 -9.27 -3.24
CA ILE A 554 16.53 -9.64 -3.36
C ILE A 554 16.96 -10.41 -2.12
N LYS A 555 17.38 -11.66 -2.31
CA LYS A 555 18.03 -12.43 -1.27
C LYS A 555 19.48 -11.96 -1.13
N LEU A 556 19.87 -11.65 0.09
CA LEU A 556 21.25 -11.31 0.36
C LEU A 556 22.16 -12.55 0.21
N PRO A 557 23.33 -12.38 -0.41
CA PRO A 557 24.33 -13.43 -0.45
C PRO A 557 24.89 -13.69 0.96
N ASP A 558 25.31 -14.90 1.18
CA ASP A 558 26.08 -15.24 2.39
C ASP A 558 27.49 -14.69 2.23
N VAL A 559 27.81 -13.66 3.01
CA VAL A 559 29.08 -12.94 2.93
C VAL A 559 29.94 -13.31 4.12
N PRO A 560 31.20 -13.79 3.90
CA PRO A 560 32.08 -14.12 5.00
C PRO A 560 32.29 -12.95 5.97
N ARG A 561 32.28 -13.22 7.28
CA ARG A 561 32.45 -12.20 8.31
C ARG A 561 33.71 -11.36 8.10
N LEU A 562 34.81 -11.97 7.63
CA LEU A 562 36.05 -11.25 7.32
C LEU A 562 35.85 -10.18 6.24
N THR A 563 35.13 -10.52 5.19
CA THR A 563 34.81 -9.56 4.12
C THR A 563 33.93 -8.42 4.64
N LEU A 564 32.92 -8.73 5.44
CA LEU A 564 32.09 -7.70 6.08
C LEU A 564 32.91 -6.78 6.99
N SER A 565 33.82 -7.33 7.78
CA SER A 565 34.74 -6.55 8.64
C SER A 565 35.62 -5.61 7.79
N THR A 566 36.16 -6.14 6.70
CA THR A 566 36.97 -5.36 5.77
C THR A 566 36.18 -4.18 5.17
N VAL A 567 34.95 -4.44 4.71
CA VAL A 567 34.08 -3.39 4.16
C VAL A 567 33.69 -2.37 5.24
N LEU A 568 33.27 -2.83 6.42
CA LEU A 568 32.85 -1.94 7.49
C LEU A 568 33.97 -1.02 7.97
N ARG A 569 35.18 -1.57 8.19
CA ARG A 569 36.38 -0.78 8.52
C ARG A 569 36.71 0.24 7.46
N GLY A 570 36.69 -0.18 6.19
CA GLY A 570 36.94 0.73 5.08
C GLY A 570 35.90 1.85 4.99
N ARG A 571 34.62 1.55 5.24
CA ARG A 571 33.54 2.57 5.30
C ARG A 571 33.72 3.56 6.46
N ILE A 572 34.13 3.09 7.63
CA ILE A 572 34.46 3.95 8.77
C ILE A 572 35.58 4.95 8.40
N GLU A 573 36.68 4.47 7.79
CA GLU A 573 37.77 5.33 7.37
C GLU A 573 37.37 6.27 6.20
N GLU A 574 36.57 5.81 5.26
CA GLU A 574 36.00 6.64 4.18
C GLU A 574 35.20 7.82 4.70
N LEU A 575 34.25 7.57 5.63
CA LEU A 575 33.39 8.62 6.17
C LEU A 575 34.17 9.60 7.06
N ASN A 576 35.16 9.11 7.83
CA ASN A 576 36.08 9.98 8.55
C ASN A 576 36.86 10.87 7.58
N GLY A 577 37.41 10.31 6.50
CA GLY A 577 38.13 11.06 5.49
C GLY A 577 37.25 12.09 4.80
N TRP A 578 36.01 11.72 4.44
CA TRP A 578 35.07 12.64 3.83
C TRP A 578 34.66 13.79 4.78
N ALA A 579 34.43 13.46 6.06
CA ALA A 579 34.12 14.46 7.08
C ALA A 579 35.30 15.44 7.28
N HIS A 580 36.54 14.96 7.34
CA HIS A 580 37.74 15.82 7.40
C HIS A 580 37.85 16.75 6.18
N LEU A 581 37.54 16.23 4.99
CA LEU A 581 37.56 17.05 3.77
C LEU A 581 36.56 18.21 3.85
N GLN A 582 35.30 17.91 4.25
CA GLN A 582 34.27 18.94 4.37
C GLN A 582 34.54 19.94 5.53
N ASN A 583 35.31 19.53 6.52
CA ASN A 583 35.74 20.40 7.63
C ASN A 583 37.02 21.20 7.27
N GLY A 584 37.49 21.17 6.02
CA GLY A 584 38.66 21.93 5.59
C GLY A 584 40.00 21.37 6.01
N ASN A 585 40.07 20.06 6.32
CA ASN A 585 41.28 19.36 6.74
C ASN A 585 41.76 18.34 5.67
N PRO A 586 42.19 18.81 4.47
CA PRO A 586 42.45 17.91 3.34
C PRO A 586 43.60 16.93 3.57
N LYS A 587 44.59 17.31 4.38
CA LYS A 587 45.74 16.44 4.72
C LYS A 587 45.28 15.21 5.53
N GLU A 588 44.52 15.40 6.58
CA GLU A 588 43.98 14.29 7.38
C GLU A 588 42.98 13.50 6.55
N ALA A 589 42.13 14.16 5.73
CA ALA A 589 41.25 13.51 4.76
C ALA A 589 42.01 12.53 3.86
N ALA A 590 43.11 12.96 3.27
CA ALA A 590 43.93 12.13 2.37
C ALA A 590 44.51 10.92 3.15
N ILE A 591 44.94 11.10 4.40
CA ILE A 591 45.45 9.99 5.24
C ILE A 591 44.37 8.95 5.48
N ARG A 592 43.16 9.36 5.90
CA ARG A 592 42.00 8.46 6.15
C ARG A 592 41.55 7.76 4.88
N LEU A 593 41.42 8.48 3.78
CA LEU A 593 41.00 7.92 2.48
C LEU A 593 42.05 6.94 1.92
N LYS A 594 43.35 7.20 2.09
CA LYS A 594 44.39 6.20 1.77
C LYS A 594 44.25 4.93 2.59
N ARG A 595 43.89 5.02 3.86
CA ARG A 595 43.58 3.83 4.69
C ARG A 595 42.32 3.12 4.19
N ALA A 596 41.25 3.87 3.88
CA ALA A 596 40.02 3.30 3.33
C ALA A 596 40.30 2.45 2.09
N ILE A 597 41.00 3.00 1.08
CA ILE A 597 41.29 2.28 -0.15
C ILE A 597 42.26 1.11 0.01
N SER A 598 43.07 1.11 1.08
CA SER A 598 43.97 -0.02 1.37
C SER A 598 43.25 -1.20 2.05
N VAL A 599 42.12 -0.94 2.69
CA VAL A 599 41.29 -1.93 3.40
C VAL A 599 40.14 -2.42 2.52
N LEU A 600 39.44 -1.52 1.83
CA LEU A 600 38.32 -1.88 0.98
C LEU A 600 38.73 -2.81 -0.17
N PRO A 601 37.91 -3.81 -0.49
CA PRO A 601 38.17 -4.64 -1.67
C PRO A 601 38.22 -3.78 -2.93
N GLY A 602 39.25 -4.00 -3.76
CA GLY A 602 39.47 -3.24 -5.00
C GLY A 602 38.28 -3.34 -5.94
N ASP A 603 38.08 -2.29 -6.74
CA ASP A 603 37.04 -2.17 -7.77
C ASP A 603 35.60 -2.22 -7.28
N THR A 604 35.36 -2.15 -5.95
CA THR A 604 34.04 -2.04 -5.37
C THR A 604 33.50 -0.60 -5.44
N PRO A 605 32.17 -0.39 -5.37
CA PRO A 605 31.59 0.95 -5.30
C PRO A 605 32.16 1.81 -4.15
N PHE A 606 32.36 1.23 -2.98
CA PHE A 606 32.96 1.91 -1.82
C PHE A 606 34.42 2.28 -2.04
N TRP A 607 35.21 1.38 -2.63
CA TRP A 607 36.59 1.66 -2.97
C TRP A 607 36.69 2.78 -4.00
N ARG A 608 35.87 2.76 -5.08
CA ARG A 608 35.82 3.82 -6.09
C ARG A 608 35.41 5.17 -5.49
N SER A 609 34.38 5.17 -4.64
CA SER A 609 33.92 6.37 -3.92
C SER A 609 35.05 6.97 -3.06
N SER A 610 35.78 6.13 -2.33
CA SER A 610 36.93 6.54 -1.53
C SER A 610 38.06 7.10 -2.40
N MET A 611 38.32 6.52 -3.58
CA MET A 611 39.32 7.01 -4.55
C MET A 611 38.93 8.40 -5.09
N TRP A 612 37.65 8.63 -5.45
CA TRP A 612 37.19 9.95 -5.89
C TRP A 612 37.41 11.00 -4.81
N ARG A 613 36.98 10.71 -3.57
CA ARG A 613 37.18 11.62 -2.42
C ARG A 613 38.65 11.82 -2.06
N LEU A 614 39.50 10.82 -2.30
CA LEU A 614 40.95 10.99 -2.14
C LEU A 614 41.51 11.94 -3.18
N GLY A 615 41.05 11.87 -4.42
CA GLY A 615 41.40 12.84 -5.45
C GLY A 615 41.00 14.25 -5.04
N ASP A 616 39.77 14.44 -4.57
CA ASP A 616 39.29 15.73 -4.06
C ASP A 616 40.16 16.25 -2.89
N ALA A 617 40.52 15.38 -1.96
CA ALA A 617 41.38 15.76 -0.84
C ALA A 617 42.80 16.14 -1.24
N LEU A 618 43.39 15.42 -2.22
CA LEU A 618 44.71 15.74 -2.76
C LEU A 618 44.68 17.01 -3.59
N GLU A 619 43.62 17.28 -4.34
CA GLU A 619 43.47 18.54 -5.07
C GLU A 619 43.34 19.73 -4.10
N ALA A 620 42.57 19.57 -3.02
CA ALA A 620 42.43 20.55 -1.96
C ALA A 620 43.74 20.76 -1.15
N ASP A 621 44.63 19.77 -1.11
CA ASP A 621 46.01 19.87 -0.54
C ASP A 621 47.04 20.30 -1.55
N GLU A 622 46.64 20.89 -2.69
CA GLU A 622 47.47 21.40 -3.77
C GLU A 622 48.36 20.35 -4.48
N LYS A 623 48.05 19.07 -4.33
CA LYS A 623 48.76 17.93 -4.94
C LYS A 623 48.09 17.48 -6.23
N ALA A 624 47.93 18.41 -7.18
CA ALA A 624 47.18 18.19 -8.42
C ALA A 624 47.64 16.97 -9.23
N ALA A 625 48.98 16.73 -9.29
CA ALA A 625 49.51 15.57 -10.03
C ALA A 625 49.15 14.24 -9.38
N GLU A 626 49.24 14.12 -8.02
CA GLU A 626 48.79 12.91 -7.29
C GLU A 626 47.29 12.73 -7.43
N ALA A 627 46.51 13.81 -7.33
CA ALA A 627 45.04 13.78 -7.49
C ALA A 627 44.65 13.22 -8.86
N LEU A 628 45.34 13.68 -9.93
CA LEU A 628 45.09 13.21 -11.29
C LEU A 628 45.30 11.69 -11.45
N GLU A 629 46.39 11.15 -10.89
CA GLU A 629 46.64 9.70 -10.92
C GLU A 629 45.53 8.90 -10.21
N VAL A 630 45.10 9.40 -9.08
CA VAL A 630 44.02 8.78 -8.28
C VAL A 630 42.68 8.83 -9.06
N TYR A 631 42.33 9.94 -9.67
CA TYR A 631 41.12 10.09 -10.48
C TYR A 631 41.14 9.19 -11.72
N ILE A 632 42.28 9.13 -12.43
CA ILE A 632 42.43 8.23 -13.59
C ILE A 632 42.20 6.78 -13.15
N LYS A 633 42.75 6.35 -12.01
CA LYS A 633 42.55 5.00 -11.47
C LYS A 633 41.09 4.74 -11.08
N ALA A 634 40.45 5.72 -10.42
CA ALA A 634 39.05 5.65 -10.02
C ALA A 634 38.10 5.57 -11.22
N TYR A 635 38.38 6.38 -12.26
CA TYR A 635 37.61 6.40 -13.50
C TYR A 635 37.68 5.06 -14.24
N LYS A 636 38.89 4.50 -14.40
CA LYS A 636 39.12 3.21 -15.09
C LYS A 636 38.44 2.02 -14.40
N ALA A 637 38.23 2.10 -13.09
CA ALA A 637 37.57 1.08 -12.29
C ALA A 637 36.06 1.15 -12.35
N GLY A 638 35.47 2.18 -13.00
CA GLY A 638 34.04 2.40 -13.09
C GLY A 638 33.49 2.31 -14.51
N PRO A 639 32.17 2.34 -14.67
CA PRO A 639 31.56 2.52 -15.97
C PRO A 639 31.90 3.91 -16.51
N PRO A 640 31.94 4.08 -17.83
CA PRO A 640 32.14 5.40 -18.45
C PRO A 640 31.07 6.40 -17.96
N ASP A 641 31.51 7.56 -17.51
CA ASP A 641 30.66 8.61 -16.96
C ASP A 641 31.12 9.98 -17.46
N THR A 642 30.25 10.75 -18.09
CA THR A 642 30.54 12.03 -18.69
C THR A 642 30.98 13.10 -17.69
N ILE A 643 30.37 13.15 -16.52
CA ILE A 643 30.71 14.13 -15.48
C ILE A 643 32.08 13.82 -14.91
N ARG A 644 32.33 12.57 -14.57
CA ARG A 644 33.63 12.10 -14.08
C ARG A 644 34.73 12.25 -15.11
N TYR A 645 34.44 12.00 -16.40
CA TYR A 645 35.35 12.27 -17.49
C TYR A 645 35.76 13.75 -17.51
N SER A 646 34.79 14.66 -17.41
CA SER A 646 35.05 16.11 -17.44
C SER A 646 35.89 16.57 -16.23
N ILE A 647 35.71 15.96 -15.06
CA ILE A 647 36.57 16.24 -13.88
C ILE A 647 38.00 15.83 -14.17
N VAL A 648 38.22 14.60 -14.66
CA VAL A 648 39.58 14.12 -15.03
C VAL A 648 40.18 14.96 -16.12
N GLU A 649 39.45 15.32 -17.18
CA GLU A 649 39.88 16.17 -18.27
C GLU A 649 40.32 17.56 -17.80
N SER A 650 39.51 18.19 -16.94
CA SER A 650 39.81 19.51 -16.38
C SER A 650 41.10 19.49 -15.60
N LEU A 651 41.27 18.50 -14.70
CA LEU A 651 42.50 18.38 -13.92
C LEU A 651 43.70 17.97 -14.78
N TYR A 652 43.51 17.09 -15.79
CA TYR A 652 44.55 16.71 -16.75
C TYR A 652 45.07 17.92 -17.53
N ARG A 653 44.16 18.77 -17.99
CA ARG A 653 44.53 20.04 -18.68
C ARG A 653 45.29 21.00 -17.76
N LYS A 654 44.85 21.10 -16.48
CA LYS A 654 45.52 21.92 -15.46
C LYS A 654 46.98 21.47 -15.20
N VAL A 655 47.21 20.15 -15.14
CA VAL A 655 48.51 19.54 -14.81
C VAL A 655 49.42 19.52 -16.04
N ASN A 656 48.90 19.17 -17.24
CA ASN A 656 49.70 18.93 -18.43
C ASN A 656 49.65 20.06 -19.48
N GLY A 657 48.85 21.12 -19.25
CA GLY A 657 48.64 22.23 -20.18
C GLY A 657 47.73 21.95 -21.37
N ASN A 658 47.43 20.68 -21.65
CA ASN A 658 46.56 20.23 -22.76
C ASN A 658 45.92 18.91 -22.42
N THR A 659 45.08 18.36 -23.34
CA THR A 659 44.38 17.07 -23.17
C THR A 659 45.01 15.93 -24.00
N VAL A 660 46.15 16.16 -24.65
CA VAL A 660 46.81 15.16 -25.52
C VAL A 660 47.21 13.93 -24.68
N GLY A 661 46.81 12.76 -25.14
CA GLY A 661 47.10 11.51 -24.46
C GLY A 661 46.08 11.11 -23.34
N LEU A 662 45.04 11.91 -23.08
CA LEU A 662 44.02 11.58 -22.09
C LEU A 662 43.21 10.38 -22.52
N ASP A 663 42.76 10.34 -23.79
CA ASP A 663 41.97 9.23 -24.34
C ASP A 663 42.72 7.89 -24.31
N ALA A 664 44.05 7.93 -24.48
CA ALA A 664 44.87 6.73 -24.33
C ALA A 664 44.90 6.21 -22.87
N LYS A 665 44.69 7.10 -21.90
CA LYS A 665 44.71 6.77 -20.48
C LYS A 665 43.34 6.28 -19.95
N ILE A 666 42.26 6.92 -20.37
CA ILE A 666 40.91 6.65 -19.78
C ILE A 666 39.81 6.29 -20.79
N GLY A 667 40.18 6.20 -22.10
CA GLY A 667 39.22 6.01 -23.20
C GLY A 667 38.65 7.32 -23.72
N ALA A 668 37.93 7.24 -24.84
CA ALA A 668 37.30 8.40 -25.47
C ALA A 668 36.20 9.00 -24.59
N ASN A 669 35.94 10.30 -24.76
CA ASN A 669 34.87 10.98 -24.02
C ASN A 669 33.51 10.31 -24.33
N PRO A 670 32.78 9.83 -23.32
CA PRO A 670 31.50 9.16 -23.52
C PRO A 670 30.42 10.06 -24.14
N ALA A 671 30.58 11.39 -24.08
CA ALA A 671 29.68 12.34 -24.75
C ALA A 671 29.98 12.48 -26.24
N THR A 672 31.12 12.00 -26.74
CA THR A 672 31.43 12.05 -28.15
C THR A 672 30.85 10.82 -28.84
N PRO A 673 29.92 10.97 -29.81
CA PRO A 673 29.42 9.83 -30.55
C PRO A 673 30.62 9.11 -31.21
N ALA A 674 30.69 7.80 -31.06
CA ALA A 674 31.69 6.98 -31.71
C ALA A 674 31.73 7.33 -33.21
N PRO A 675 32.92 7.58 -33.80
CA PRO A 675 33.02 7.80 -35.24
C PRO A 675 32.35 6.59 -35.91
N ALA A 676 31.33 6.87 -36.73
CA ALA A 676 30.70 5.83 -37.54
C ALA A 676 31.81 5.08 -38.27
N VAL A 677 32.07 3.84 -37.88
CA VAL A 677 32.95 2.94 -38.64
C VAL A 677 32.30 2.77 -39.98
N MET A 678 32.73 3.58 -40.93
CA MET A 678 32.40 3.31 -42.34
C MET A 678 33.11 2.02 -42.69
N THR A 679 32.44 0.93 -42.54
CA THR A 679 32.81 -0.32 -43.22
C THR A 679 32.79 0.01 -44.70
N GLU A 680 33.98 0.08 -45.27
CA GLU A 680 34.21 0.16 -46.73
C GLU A 680 33.56 -1.10 -47.34
N ALA A 681 32.27 -0.95 -47.70
CA ALA A 681 31.60 -1.97 -48.46
C ALA A 681 32.24 -1.98 -49.85
N ALA A 682 32.88 -3.09 -50.14
CA ALA A 682 33.46 -3.37 -51.45
C ALA A 682 32.45 -3.03 -52.55
N VAL A 683 32.79 -2.04 -53.35
CA VAL A 683 32.06 -1.62 -54.54
C VAL A 683 32.10 -2.77 -55.55
N GLN A 684 31.02 -3.51 -55.69
CA GLN A 684 30.75 -4.33 -56.87
C GLN A 684 30.16 -3.42 -57.96
N PRO A 685 30.69 -3.47 -59.21
CA PRO A 685 30.18 -2.61 -60.29
C PRO A 685 28.79 -3.12 -60.72
N ASN A 686 27.82 -2.22 -60.64
CA ASN A 686 26.48 -2.42 -61.16
C ASN A 686 26.49 -2.28 -62.71
N PRO A 687 25.77 -3.10 -63.45
CA PRO A 687 25.61 -2.98 -64.90
C PRO A 687 24.70 -1.79 -65.25
N THR A 688 25.13 -1.10 -66.32
CA THR A 688 24.52 0.06 -66.93
C THR A 688 23.08 -0.18 -67.41
N PRO A 689 22.10 0.69 -67.08
CA PRO A 689 20.83 0.67 -67.79
C PRO A 689 20.83 1.65 -68.95
N THR A 690 20.34 1.18 -70.11
CA THR A 690 20.05 1.88 -71.32
C THR A 690 18.86 2.84 -71.17
N PRO A 691 18.84 4.00 -71.87
CA PRO A 691 17.81 5.01 -71.60
C PRO A 691 16.53 4.76 -72.44
N SER A 692 15.39 5.03 -71.80
CA SER A 692 14.12 5.20 -72.57
C SER A 692 13.48 6.53 -72.16
N THR A 693 13.35 7.33 -73.19
CA THR A 693 12.75 8.65 -73.32
C THR A 693 11.22 8.61 -73.08
N ALA A 694 10.67 9.50 -72.33
CA ALA A 694 9.42 10.21 -72.63
C ALA A 694 9.15 11.39 -71.74
N VAL A 695 9.07 12.51 -72.33
CA VAL A 695 8.72 13.85 -71.96
C VAL A 695 7.29 13.96 -71.40
N ILE A 696 7.05 14.82 -70.42
CA ILE A 696 6.12 15.94 -70.39
C ILE A 696 6.15 16.64 -69.03
N GLU A 697 6.53 17.92 -69.04
CA GLU A 697 6.35 19.00 -68.09
C GLU A 697 5.00 19.68 -68.36
N PRO A 698 4.52 20.76 -67.65
CA PRO A 698 4.69 21.24 -66.29
C PRO A 698 3.36 21.68 -65.62
N ALA A 699 3.35 22.03 -64.37
CA ALA A 699 2.57 23.20 -63.89
C ALA A 699 2.94 23.62 -62.50
N ALA A 700 3.12 24.88 -62.35
CA ALA A 700 3.68 25.70 -61.31
C ALA A 700 2.84 25.93 -60.06
N THR A 701 3.50 26.04 -58.91
CA THR A 701 3.58 27.05 -57.83
C THR A 701 2.25 27.58 -57.23
N PRO A 702 2.18 28.11 -55.98
CA PRO A 702 3.25 28.69 -55.17
C PRO A 702 3.24 28.38 -53.67
N GLN A 703 4.44 28.55 -53.08
CA GLN A 703 4.60 28.80 -51.65
C GLN A 703 4.05 30.15 -51.21
N PRO A 704 3.82 30.32 -49.88
CA PRO A 704 4.40 31.54 -49.27
C PRO A 704 5.30 31.23 -48.08
N SER A 705 6.45 31.84 -48.14
CA SER A 705 7.40 32.11 -47.06
C SER A 705 6.74 32.98 -45.98
N ILE A 706 7.03 32.68 -44.73
CA ILE A 706 6.99 33.69 -43.64
C ILE A 706 8.24 33.48 -42.79
N GLU A 707 9.05 34.53 -42.78
CA GLU A 707 10.25 34.68 -41.94
C GLU A 707 9.90 34.84 -40.46
N PRO A 708 10.88 34.61 -39.55
CA PRO A 708 10.67 34.76 -38.13
C PRO A 708 10.79 36.21 -37.66
N VAL A 709 9.80 36.69 -36.96
CA VAL A 709 9.86 37.97 -36.25
C VAL A 709 10.29 37.72 -34.82
N THR A 710 11.50 38.15 -34.52
CA THR A 710 12.02 38.43 -33.19
C THR A 710 11.36 39.66 -32.62
N THR A 711 10.66 39.57 -31.51
CA THR A 711 10.46 40.73 -30.61
C THR A 711 10.59 40.26 -29.17
N ALA A 712 11.58 40.81 -28.53
CA ALA A 712 11.75 40.83 -27.10
C ALA A 712 10.66 41.73 -26.48
N ALA A 713 9.99 41.26 -25.41
CA ALA A 713 9.20 42.11 -24.54
C ALA A 713 9.69 41.98 -23.13
N GLU A 714 10.14 43.09 -22.60
CA GLU A 714 10.49 43.37 -21.22
C GLU A 714 9.26 43.23 -20.29
N PRO A 715 9.45 42.96 -18.97
CA PRO A 715 8.35 42.75 -18.03
C PRO A 715 7.74 44.09 -17.59
N ALA A 716 6.42 44.16 -17.63
CA ALA A 716 5.62 45.25 -17.17
C ALA A 716 5.63 45.39 -15.64
N LYS A 717 5.87 46.61 -15.19
CA LYS A 717 5.79 47.08 -13.81
C LYS A 717 4.37 47.07 -13.28
N THR A 718 4.23 46.65 -12.05
CA THR A 718 3.06 46.81 -11.18
C THR A 718 2.78 48.30 -10.90
N PRO A 719 1.55 48.77 -10.94
CA PRO A 719 1.23 50.12 -10.44
C PRO A 719 0.97 50.09 -8.93
N GLN A 720 1.63 51.02 -8.23
CA GLN A 720 1.27 51.43 -6.87
C GLN A 720 0.01 52.31 -6.89
N PRO A 721 -0.86 52.23 -5.87
CA PRO A 721 -1.92 53.25 -5.67
C PRO A 721 -1.40 54.45 -4.86
N GLY A 722 -1.75 55.61 -5.33
CA GLY A 722 -1.44 56.91 -4.72
C GLY A 722 -2.18 57.19 -3.43
N THR A 723 -1.55 57.99 -2.67
CA THR A 723 -1.97 58.65 -1.46
C THR A 723 -3.13 59.65 -1.67
N GLU A 724 -4.12 59.71 -0.77
CA GLU A 724 -4.75 60.94 -0.33
C GLU A 724 -5.43 60.79 1.05
N THR A 725 -4.91 61.54 1.96
CA THR A 725 -5.43 62.37 3.06
C THR A 725 -6.46 61.81 4.07
N SER A 726 -5.95 61.80 5.31
CA SER A 726 -6.67 61.90 6.59
C SER A 726 -7.63 63.15 6.69
N PRO A 727 -8.55 63.20 7.69
CA PRO A 727 -8.16 63.16 9.10
C PRO A 727 -9.19 62.61 10.13
N ALA A 728 -8.66 62.34 11.30
CA ALA A 728 -9.20 62.49 12.65
C ALA A 728 -10.17 61.50 13.27
N GLY A 729 -9.77 60.96 14.40
CA GLY A 729 -10.66 60.38 15.39
C GLY A 729 -10.08 59.24 16.22
N GLU A 730 -9.12 59.54 17.11
CA GLU A 730 -8.82 58.70 18.28
C GLU A 730 -10.05 58.65 19.21
N PRO A 731 -10.32 57.56 19.90
CA PRO A 731 -9.75 57.43 21.24
C PRO A 731 -9.42 56.01 21.75
N ALA A 732 -8.37 56.00 22.52
CA ALA A 732 -8.17 55.26 23.78
C ALA A 732 -8.09 53.73 23.77
N LYS A 733 -6.86 53.31 23.99
CA LYS A 733 -6.37 52.05 24.55
C LYS A 733 -6.87 51.85 25.98
N PRO A 734 -7.21 50.65 26.40
CA PRO A 734 -7.07 50.24 27.81
C PRO A 734 -5.89 49.29 28.00
N GLU A 735 -5.14 49.61 29.04
CA GLU A 735 -3.97 48.91 29.59
C GLU A 735 -4.36 47.57 30.28
N PRO A 736 -3.38 46.70 30.56
CA PRO A 736 -3.59 45.34 31.04
C PRO A 736 -3.84 45.27 32.53
N VAL A 737 -4.72 44.40 32.96
CA VAL A 737 -4.99 44.06 34.36
C VAL A 737 -4.03 42.95 34.79
N PRO A 738 -3.39 43.06 35.97
CA PRO A 738 -2.37 42.16 36.45
C PRO A 738 -2.91 40.90 37.13
N SER A 739 -2.12 39.82 37.00
CA SER A 739 -2.26 38.56 37.72
C SER A 739 -2.21 38.76 39.25
N PRO A 740 -2.94 37.98 40.02
CA PRO A 740 -2.66 37.86 41.46
C PRO A 740 -1.71 36.68 41.74
N SER A 741 -0.63 36.99 42.38
CA SER A 741 0.30 36.06 43.06
C SER A 741 -0.15 35.75 44.48
N PRO A 742 0.42 34.72 45.12
CA PRO A 742 -0.17 33.96 46.19
C PRO A 742 0.24 34.46 47.57
N SER A 743 -0.52 34.09 48.60
CA SER A 743 -0.08 33.86 49.99
C SER A 743 -1.25 33.94 50.97
N PRO A 744 -1.13 33.55 52.22
CA PRO A 744 -0.28 32.54 52.82
C PRO A 744 -0.99 31.57 53.78
N THR A 745 -0.29 30.51 54.08
CA THR A 745 -0.21 29.68 55.29
C THR A 745 -1.03 30.09 56.53
N THR A 746 -1.79 29.11 57.06
CA THR A 746 -1.93 28.92 58.50
C THR A 746 -2.12 27.46 58.84
N THR A 747 -1.17 26.91 59.58
CA THR A 747 -1.28 25.72 60.45
C THR A 747 -1.89 26.16 61.80
N PRO A 748 -2.57 25.29 62.53
CA PRO A 748 -1.90 24.62 63.62
C PRO A 748 -2.35 23.17 63.90
N ALA A 749 -1.38 22.32 64.18
CA ALA A 749 -0.99 21.69 65.43
C ALA A 749 -1.91 20.63 66.05
N GLY A 750 -1.31 19.53 66.35
CA GLY A 750 -1.62 18.58 67.45
C GLY A 750 -1.92 17.16 66.93
N GLU A 751 -1.24 16.23 67.17
CA GLU A 751 -0.43 15.54 68.20
C GLU A 751 -0.39 14.03 67.91
N ASN A 752 0.79 13.49 67.87
CA ASN A 752 1.21 12.27 68.59
C ASN A 752 0.66 10.90 68.09
N VAL A 753 1.48 9.92 67.82
CA VAL A 753 2.48 9.13 68.56
C VAL A 753 3.00 8.05 67.56
N GLN A 754 4.32 7.91 67.48
CA GLN A 754 5.09 6.72 67.03
C GLN A 754 4.91 5.53 68.01
N PRO A 755 5.41 4.30 67.74
CA PRO A 755 6.68 3.99 67.08
C PRO A 755 6.73 2.74 66.20
N ASN A 756 7.77 2.71 65.40
CA ASN A 756 8.43 1.57 64.81
C ASN A 756 9.00 0.56 65.86
N PRO A 757 9.19 -0.73 65.54
CA PRO A 757 10.55 -1.21 65.50
C PRO A 757 10.89 -2.17 64.37
N ALA A 758 12.06 -1.94 63.81
CA ALA A 758 13.33 -2.71 63.94
C ALA A 758 13.53 -3.85 62.94
N VAL A 759 14.51 -3.61 62.14
CA VAL A 759 15.40 -4.54 61.40
C VAL A 759 16.12 -5.48 62.43
N PRO A 760 16.50 -6.69 62.00
CA PRO A 760 17.86 -7.08 62.32
C PRO A 760 18.69 -7.57 61.11
N GLU A 761 19.93 -7.25 61.28
CA GLU A 761 21.11 -7.43 60.50
C GLU A 761 21.52 -8.88 60.23
N ASN A 762 22.37 -8.98 59.25
CA ASN A 762 23.31 -10.02 58.83
C ASN A 762 24.22 -10.58 59.97
N PRO A 763 24.81 -11.81 59.84
CA PRO A 763 26.24 -11.83 59.69
C PRO A 763 26.83 -12.83 58.64
N GLU A 764 27.81 -12.29 57.90
CA GLU A 764 29.14 -12.82 57.60
C GLU A 764 29.40 -14.34 57.75
N THR A 765 30.02 -14.97 56.74
CA THR A 765 31.48 -15.21 56.66
C THR A 765 31.82 -16.05 55.41
N ARG A 766 32.88 -15.65 54.78
CA ARG A 766 33.78 -16.29 53.81
C ARG A 766 34.46 -17.57 54.40
N PRO A 767 35.33 -18.35 53.63
CA PRO A 767 35.77 -18.32 52.25
C PRO A 767 36.00 -19.70 51.54
N ALA A 768 36.21 -19.59 50.24
CA ALA A 768 37.13 -20.37 49.39
C ALA A 768 37.25 -21.89 49.43
N LYS A 769 37.11 -22.50 48.20
CA LYS A 769 38.13 -23.42 47.70
C LYS A 769 38.12 -23.43 46.17
N GLN A 770 39.31 -23.07 45.67
CA GLN A 770 39.78 -23.36 44.30
C GLN A 770 39.90 -24.83 44.11
N VAL A 771 39.56 -25.36 42.96
CA VAL A 771 40.16 -26.54 42.36
C VAL A 771 40.45 -26.23 40.89
N ALA A 772 41.72 -26.43 40.54
CA ALA A 772 42.31 -26.21 39.25
C ALA A 772 42.07 -27.40 38.28
N PRO A 773 42.34 -27.21 36.94
CA PRO A 773 41.97 -28.13 35.91
C PRO A 773 43.01 -29.24 35.68
N PRO A 774 42.70 -30.33 34.97
CA PRO A 774 43.76 -31.20 34.44
C PRO A 774 44.04 -30.84 32.98
N GLU A 775 45.36 -30.95 32.71
CA GLU A 775 46.06 -30.74 31.47
C GLU A 775 45.84 -31.82 30.41
N ALA A 776 45.97 -31.43 29.17
CA ALA A 776 46.86 -31.86 28.10
C ALA A 776 46.81 -33.29 27.51
N GLY A 777 46.83 -33.27 26.18
CA GLY A 777 47.41 -34.25 25.26
C GLY A 777 46.43 -34.60 24.17
N GLU A 778 46.63 -34.44 22.95
CA GLU A 778 47.77 -34.67 22.07
C GLU A 778 47.66 -33.94 20.75
N LYS A 779 48.77 -33.64 20.17
CA LYS A 779 49.05 -32.99 18.91
C LYS A 779 49.07 -33.99 17.72
N PRO A 780 49.37 -33.54 16.54
CA PRO A 780 48.60 -33.65 15.29
C PRO A 780 49.26 -34.62 14.29
N VAL A 781 48.53 -34.94 13.25
CA VAL A 781 49.13 -35.58 12.06
C VAL A 781 48.89 -34.70 10.85
N ALA A 782 49.99 -34.42 10.18
CA ALA A 782 50.09 -33.55 9.00
C ALA A 782 50.04 -34.36 7.69
N THR A 783 49.44 -33.74 6.65
CA THR A 783 49.76 -33.71 5.21
C THR A 783 49.69 -35.03 4.39
N PRO A 784 49.50 -34.98 3.05
CA PRO A 784 50.26 -34.14 2.14
C PRO A 784 49.51 -33.36 1.05
N ARG A 785 50.21 -32.39 0.52
CA ARG A 785 50.01 -31.64 -0.73
C ARG A 785 49.95 -32.59 -1.93
N ASP A 786 49.12 -32.18 -2.91
CA ASP A 786 49.47 -32.41 -4.31
C ASP A 786 49.15 -31.16 -5.11
N GLU A 787 50.17 -30.70 -5.80
CA GLU A 787 50.17 -29.63 -6.80
C GLU A 787 49.72 -30.21 -8.14
N THR A 788 48.74 -29.60 -8.80
CA THR A 788 48.68 -29.65 -10.27
C THR A 788 48.15 -28.32 -10.78
N THR A 789 49.02 -27.59 -11.42
CA THR A 789 48.83 -26.44 -12.25
C THR A 789 48.00 -26.79 -13.49
N THR A 790 46.95 -26.05 -13.76
CA THR A 790 46.46 -25.85 -15.11
C THR A 790 45.96 -24.40 -15.26
N ASP A 791 46.61 -23.66 -16.12
CA ASP A 791 46.23 -22.34 -16.62
C ASP A 791 44.87 -22.41 -17.31
N GLU A 792 43.88 -21.67 -16.80
CA GLU A 792 42.72 -21.33 -17.57
C GLU A 792 42.42 -19.85 -17.41
N LYS A 793 42.39 -19.18 -18.58
CA LYS A 793 42.12 -17.76 -18.75
C LYS A 793 40.80 -17.35 -18.05
N ALA A 794 40.91 -16.72 -16.89
CA ALA A 794 39.80 -16.12 -16.18
C ALA A 794 39.27 -14.90 -16.98
N SER A 795 38.05 -15.01 -17.42
CA SER A 795 37.18 -13.88 -17.79
C SER A 795 36.99 -12.99 -16.55
N ARG A 796 37.16 -11.66 -16.76
CA ARG A 796 37.07 -10.64 -15.73
C ARG A 796 35.75 -10.73 -14.97
N PRO A 797 35.72 -10.77 -13.63
CA PRO A 797 34.49 -10.80 -12.85
C PRO A 797 33.82 -9.43 -12.85
N ASN A 798 32.50 -9.47 -12.85
CA ASN A 798 31.61 -8.34 -12.69
C ASN A 798 31.94 -7.55 -11.43
N THR A 799 31.92 -6.24 -11.53
CA THR A 799 32.39 -5.26 -10.51
C THR A 799 31.47 -5.04 -9.30
N SER A 800 30.49 -5.92 -9.04
CA SER A 800 29.75 -5.97 -7.76
C SER A 800 30.43 -6.95 -6.81
N LEU A 801 30.57 -6.56 -5.54
CA LEU A 801 31.12 -7.45 -4.52
C LEU A 801 30.35 -8.77 -4.45
N PHE A 802 29.05 -8.72 -4.75
CA PHE A 802 28.15 -9.88 -4.75
C PHE A 802 26.98 -9.62 -5.69
N PRO A 803 26.76 -10.44 -6.72
CA PRO A 803 25.53 -10.34 -7.49
C PRO A 803 24.32 -10.70 -6.62
N PRO A 804 23.27 -9.87 -6.57
CA PRO A 804 22.06 -10.18 -5.81
C PRO A 804 21.34 -11.39 -6.41
N VAL A 805 20.89 -12.31 -5.56
CA VAL A 805 20.00 -13.41 -5.97
C VAL A 805 18.57 -12.90 -5.92
N ILE A 806 17.92 -12.82 -7.06
CA ILE A 806 16.51 -12.41 -7.17
C ILE A 806 15.61 -13.59 -6.83
N ILE A 807 14.68 -13.40 -5.90
CA ILE A 807 13.63 -14.37 -5.59
C ILE A 807 12.28 -13.78 -6.01
N THR A 808 11.63 -14.41 -6.96
CA THR A 808 10.24 -14.10 -7.31
C THR A 808 9.30 -14.68 -6.25
N ILE A 809 8.39 -13.88 -5.72
CA ILE A 809 7.42 -14.32 -4.72
C ILE A 809 6.29 -15.06 -5.44
N PRO A 810 6.10 -16.39 -5.26
CA PRO A 810 5.07 -17.12 -6.00
C PRO A 810 3.66 -16.67 -5.58
N PRO A 811 2.70 -16.64 -6.51
CA PRO A 811 1.29 -16.41 -6.18
C PRO A 811 0.74 -17.58 -5.35
N PRO A 812 -0.27 -17.35 -4.48
CA PRO A 812 -0.87 -18.41 -3.69
C PRO A 812 -1.53 -19.45 -4.58
N THR A 813 -1.19 -20.72 -4.41
CA THR A 813 -1.80 -21.87 -5.08
C THR A 813 -3.29 -21.93 -4.75
N LYS A 814 -4.14 -21.91 -5.76
CA LYS A 814 -5.58 -22.17 -5.62
C LYS A 814 -5.77 -23.64 -5.26
N THR A 815 -6.08 -23.96 -4.02
CA THR A 815 -6.60 -25.26 -3.64
C THR A 815 -8.03 -25.40 -4.17
N LYS A 816 -8.25 -26.40 -4.99
CA LYS A 816 -9.56 -26.83 -5.46
C LYS A 816 -10.34 -27.41 -4.27
N PRO A 817 -11.63 -27.12 -4.07
CA PRO A 817 -12.40 -27.78 -3.01
C PRO A 817 -12.54 -29.27 -3.29
N ALA A 818 -12.25 -30.09 -2.30
CA ALA A 818 -12.48 -31.53 -2.33
C ALA A 818 -13.99 -31.81 -2.32
N SER A 819 -14.46 -32.59 -3.23
CA SER A 819 -15.80 -33.19 -3.20
C SER A 819 -15.74 -34.48 -2.41
N ASP A 820 -16.67 -34.63 -1.49
CA ASP A 820 -16.99 -35.82 -0.69
C ASP A 820 -17.26 -37.06 -1.55
N GLY A 821 -16.85 -38.21 -1.01
CA GLY A 821 -17.39 -39.47 -1.44
C GLY A 821 -16.57 -40.71 -1.05
N THR A 822 -16.79 -41.21 0.15
CA THR A 822 -16.78 -42.62 0.60
C THR A 822 -15.69 -43.61 0.16
N ASP A 823 -15.00 -44.11 1.19
CA ASP A 823 -14.30 -45.41 1.31
C ASP A 823 -15.19 -46.64 1.01
N PRO A 824 -14.71 -47.93 0.91
CA PRO A 824 -13.39 -48.46 1.19
C PRO A 824 -12.91 -49.67 0.33
N ALA A 825 -11.71 -50.15 0.61
CA ALA A 825 -11.20 -51.53 0.57
C ALA A 825 -10.35 -52.03 -0.60
N GLU A 826 -9.14 -52.33 -0.18
CA GLU A 826 -8.32 -53.54 -0.44
C GLU A 826 -7.78 -53.90 -1.82
N SER A 827 -6.48 -54.06 -1.78
CA SER A 827 -5.65 -55.17 -2.24
C SER A 827 -4.93 -55.08 -3.62
N LYS A 828 -3.62 -55.05 -3.42
CA LYS A 828 -2.57 -55.92 -4.01
C LYS A 828 -2.37 -56.03 -5.52
N LEU A 829 -1.10 -55.83 -5.82
CA LEU A 829 -0.14 -56.60 -6.64
C LEU A 829 -0.03 -56.36 -8.17
N GLU A 830 1.14 -55.88 -8.46
CA GLU A 830 2.12 -56.43 -9.41
C GLU A 830 1.97 -56.30 -10.90
N LYS A 831 3.05 -55.79 -11.47
CA LYS A 831 3.86 -56.18 -12.65
C LYS A 831 3.52 -55.70 -14.05
N GLU A 832 4.53 -55.01 -14.54
CA GLU A 832 5.27 -55.16 -15.82
C GLU A 832 4.48 -55.48 -17.05
N THR A 833 4.61 -54.67 -18.08
CA THR A 833 5.47 -54.91 -19.25
C THR A 833 5.23 -53.87 -20.36
N LYS A 834 6.33 -53.40 -20.94
CA LYS A 834 6.48 -52.83 -22.29
C LYS A 834 6.47 -53.94 -23.32
N PRO A 835 6.58 -53.68 -24.64
CA PRO A 835 6.29 -52.57 -25.54
C PRO A 835 5.53 -53.02 -26.84
N SER A 836 5.33 -52.13 -27.78
CA SER A 836 5.58 -52.27 -29.21
C SER A 836 4.65 -51.44 -30.11
N GLU A 837 5.27 -50.58 -30.87
CA GLU A 837 5.21 -50.37 -32.33
C GLU A 837 3.84 -50.20 -33.02
N ALA A 838 3.71 -49.14 -33.76
CA ALA A 838 3.94 -48.91 -35.17
C ALA A 838 2.87 -47.94 -35.78
N ILE A 839 3.35 -46.96 -36.44
CA ILE A 839 2.97 -46.11 -37.55
C ILE A 839 2.11 -46.85 -38.63
N PRO A 840 1.31 -46.23 -39.59
CA PRO A 840 1.23 -44.80 -40.01
C PRO A 840 -0.18 -44.36 -40.54
N SER A 841 -0.18 -43.05 -40.80
CA SER A 841 -0.65 -42.41 -42.04
C SER A 841 -2.05 -41.83 -42.17
N THR A 842 -1.97 -40.61 -42.64
CA THR A 842 -2.63 -39.91 -43.77
C THR A 842 -3.89 -39.10 -43.53
N GLU A 843 -3.66 -37.80 -43.82
CA GLU A 843 -4.51 -36.87 -44.57
C GLU A 843 -5.88 -36.43 -44.00
N ALA A 844 -5.97 -35.15 -43.71
CA ALA A 844 -6.70 -34.18 -44.53
C ALA A 844 -6.62 -32.74 -43.91
N ARG A 845 -6.05 -31.83 -44.68
CA ARG A 845 -6.16 -30.38 -44.45
C ARG A 845 -7.56 -29.91 -44.82
N PRO A 846 -8.16 -28.94 -44.09
CA PRO A 846 -9.11 -28.00 -44.68
C PRO A 846 -8.39 -26.69 -45.03
N ARG A 847 -8.76 -26.22 -46.23
CA ARG A 847 -8.28 -24.97 -46.84
C ARG A 847 -8.68 -23.75 -46.00
N VAL A 848 -7.70 -22.87 -45.83
CA VAL A 848 -7.88 -21.48 -45.38
C VAL A 848 -8.52 -20.71 -46.54
N ILE A 849 -9.63 -20.03 -46.28
CA ILE A 849 -10.20 -19.01 -47.14
C ILE A 849 -9.66 -17.67 -46.60
N GLU A 850 -8.80 -17.03 -47.38
CA GLU A 850 -8.39 -15.65 -47.15
C GLU A 850 -9.54 -14.68 -47.46
N PRO A 851 -9.81 -13.67 -46.63
CA PRO A 851 -10.60 -12.54 -47.06
C PRO A 851 -9.69 -11.49 -47.72
N PRO A 852 -10.21 -10.65 -48.63
CA PRO A 852 -9.41 -9.77 -49.48
C PRO A 852 -8.86 -8.56 -48.73
N GLY A 853 -7.60 -8.23 -49.11
CA GLY A 853 -6.82 -7.17 -48.53
C GLY A 853 -7.34 -5.76 -48.78
N GLY A 854 -7.31 -4.96 -47.68
CA GLY A 854 -7.23 -3.50 -47.70
C GLY A 854 -5.90 -3.06 -47.10
N PRO A 855 -5.42 -1.84 -47.32
CA PRO A 855 -4.09 -1.44 -46.89
C PRO A 855 -4.04 -1.44 -45.36
N ALA A 856 -3.22 -2.32 -44.82
CA ALA A 856 -2.98 -2.43 -43.39
C ALA A 856 -2.24 -1.16 -42.89
N ASN A 857 -2.83 -0.45 -41.95
CA ASN A 857 -2.10 0.49 -41.10
C ASN A 857 -1.09 -0.33 -40.26
N GLN A 858 0.18 -0.33 -40.68
CA GLN A 858 1.25 -0.96 -39.93
C GLN A 858 1.59 -0.05 -38.74
N CYS A 859 1.47 -0.55 -37.53
CA CYS A 859 1.98 0.12 -36.35
C CYS A 859 3.39 -0.38 -35.99
N ALA A 860 4.19 0.48 -35.36
CA ALA A 860 5.48 0.06 -34.76
C ALA A 860 5.22 -0.68 -33.45
N VAL A 861 5.52 -1.99 -33.44
CA VAL A 861 5.41 -2.84 -32.25
C VAL A 861 6.79 -3.06 -31.66
N THR A 862 6.95 -2.75 -30.39
CA THR A 862 8.17 -2.95 -29.61
C THR A 862 7.96 -3.99 -28.52
N LEU A 863 8.96 -4.82 -28.27
CA LEU A 863 9.03 -5.71 -27.10
C LEU A 863 10.14 -5.20 -26.18
N SER A 864 9.98 -5.36 -24.88
CA SER A 864 11.05 -5.06 -23.91
C SER A 864 12.28 -5.94 -24.18
N ASP A 865 12.05 -7.17 -24.64
CA ASP A 865 13.07 -8.16 -24.99
C ASP A 865 12.65 -8.91 -26.26
N GLU A 866 13.57 -9.15 -27.17
CA GLU A 866 13.31 -9.97 -28.38
C GLU A 866 13.51 -11.47 -28.10
N SER A 867 14.28 -11.78 -27.06
CA SER A 867 14.44 -13.15 -26.56
C SER A 867 14.64 -13.17 -25.05
N ILE A 868 14.05 -14.18 -24.40
CA ILE A 868 14.19 -14.39 -22.95
C ILE A 868 14.70 -15.81 -22.66
N SER A 869 15.33 -15.99 -21.49
CA SER A 869 15.74 -17.31 -20.99
C SER A 869 15.00 -17.61 -19.70
N LEU A 870 14.36 -18.78 -19.64
CA LEU A 870 13.65 -19.29 -18.47
C LEU A 870 14.28 -20.59 -18.00
N GLU A 871 14.31 -20.80 -16.69
CA GLU A 871 14.59 -22.13 -16.14
C GLU A 871 13.36 -23.03 -16.30
N SER A 872 13.58 -24.32 -16.51
CA SER A 872 12.48 -25.30 -16.59
C SER A 872 11.70 -25.39 -15.26
N ASN A 873 10.44 -25.88 -15.30
CA ASN A 873 9.59 -26.09 -14.12
C ASN A 873 9.13 -24.83 -13.35
N GLY A 874 8.57 -23.85 -14.05
CA GLY A 874 7.80 -22.77 -13.43
C GLY A 874 8.48 -21.43 -13.33
N SER A 875 9.67 -21.25 -13.93
CA SER A 875 10.27 -19.93 -14.09
C SER A 875 9.39 -19.03 -14.95
N GLU A 876 9.21 -17.78 -14.55
CA GLU A 876 8.41 -16.82 -15.30
C GLU A 876 9.13 -15.47 -15.44
N LEU A 877 8.88 -14.77 -16.54
CA LEU A 877 9.44 -13.46 -16.83
C LEU A 877 8.39 -12.56 -17.48
N ALA A 878 8.42 -11.29 -17.08
CA ALA A 878 7.51 -10.30 -17.60
C ALA A 878 8.06 -9.63 -18.86
N VAL A 879 7.23 -9.50 -19.89
CA VAL A 879 7.55 -8.85 -21.17
C VAL A 879 6.55 -7.74 -21.45
N VAL A 880 7.06 -6.55 -21.75
CA VAL A 880 6.25 -5.40 -22.10
C VAL A 880 6.14 -5.30 -23.62
N VAL A 881 4.89 -5.29 -24.11
CA VAL A 881 4.57 -5.02 -25.52
C VAL A 881 4.16 -3.56 -25.64
N GLY A 882 4.93 -2.77 -26.35
CA GLY A 882 4.67 -1.35 -26.64
C GLY A 882 4.14 -1.15 -28.06
N ILE A 883 3.22 -0.21 -28.23
CA ILE A 883 2.62 0.17 -29.53
C ILE A 883 2.63 1.68 -29.63
N ASP A 884 2.93 2.20 -30.80
CA ASP A 884 2.99 3.64 -31.10
C ASP A 884 1.61 4.26 -31.42
N GLN A 885 0.54 3.48 -31.37
CA GLN A 885 -0.84 3.92 -31.60
C GLN A 885 -1.73 3.77 -30.37
N ASP A 886 -2.77 4.61 -30.28
CA ASP A 886 -3.82 4.54 -29.23
C ASP A 886 -4.77 3.33 -29.51
N ILE A 887 -4.26 2.12 -29.32
CA ILE A 887 -5.04 0.89 -29.39
C ILE A 887 -5.49 0.52 -27.98
N GLU A 888 -6.73 0.01 -27.84
CA GLU A 888 -7.22 -0.51 -26.57
C GLU A 888 -6.36 -1.71 -26.14
N LEU A 889 -5.89 -1.69 -24.90
CA LEU A 889 -5.02 -2.73 -24.37
C LEU A 889 -5.66 -4.13 -24.46
N THR A 890 -6.97 -4.22 -24.51
CA THR A 890 -7.75 -5.47 -24.68
C THR A 890 -7.49 -6.18 -25.98
N ASP A 891 -7.06 -5.47 -27.01
CA ASP A 891 -6.88 -6.00 -28.36
C ASP A 891 -5.50 -6.63 -28.61
N ILE A 892 -4.60 -6.54 -27.61
CA ILE A 892 -3.31 -7.22 -27.67
C ILE A 892 -3.45 -8.62 -27.08
N LYS A 893 -3.20 -9.64 -27.88
CA LYS A 893 -3.26 -11.05 -27.47
C LYS A 893 -1.87 -11.68 -27.53
N GLY A 894 -1.48 -12.38 -26.47
CA GLY A 894 -0.27 -13.20 -26.45
C GLY A 894 -0.65 -14.69 -26.52
N THR A 895 -0.03 -15.45 -27.42
CA THR A 895 -0.24 -16.89 -27.60
C THR A 895 1.10 -17.61 -27.69
N SER A 896 1.23 -18.76 -27.05
CA SER A 896 2.38 -19.65 -27.19
C SER A 896 2.19 -20.67 -28.29
N GLU A 897 3.25 -21.01 -29.02
CA GLU A 897 3.23 -22.12 -29.98
C GLU A 897 3.17 -23.49 -29.29
N SER A 898 3.52 -23.57 -28.00
CA SER A 898 3.45 -24.79 -27.18
C SER A 898 2.99 -24.42 -25.75
N GLU A 899 1.68 -24.40 -25.52
CA GLU A 899 1.10 -24.08 -24.23
C GLU A 899 1.39 -25.14 -23.16
N GLU A 900 1.75 -26.35 -23.57
CA GLU A 900 2.17 -27.42 -22.67
C GLU A 900 3.55 -27.16 -22.04
N ASP A 901 4.41 -26.36 -22.69
CA ASP A 901 5.77 -26.10 -22.29
C ASP A 901 5.98 -24.66 -21.82
N VAL A 902 5.34 -23.70 -22.50
CA VAL A 902 5.43 -22.28 -22.21
C VAL A 902 4.04 -21.67 -22.28
N THR A 903 3.59 -21.06 -21.21
CA THR A 903 2.33 -20.31 -21.15
C THR A 903 2.59 -18.80 -21.15
N VAL A 904 1.63 -18.05 -21.71
CA VAL A 904 1.66 -16.59 -21.70
C VAL A 904 0.35 -16.05 -21.11
N ARG A 905 0.47 -15.16 -20.15
CA ARG A 905 -0.66 -14.56 -19.45
C ARG A 905 -0.52 -13.05 -19.46
N ARG A 906 -1.60 -12.36 -19.79
CA ARG A 906 -1.65 -10.91 -19.72
C ARG A 906 -1.88 -10.44 -18.27
N GLU A 907 -1.09 -9.47 -17.83
CA GLU A 907 -1.29 -8.75 -16.57
C GLU A 907 -1.95 -7.40 -16.83
N ILE A 908 -2.94 -7.07 -15.99
CA ILE A 908 -3.64 -5.79 -16.08
C ILE A 908 -2.88 -4.78 -15.23
N ILE A 909 -2.10 -3.91 -15.88
CA ILE A 909 -1.49 -2.76 -15.23
C ILE A 909 -2.34 -1.52 -15.56
N GLY A 910 -2.86 -0.85 -14.52
CA GLY A 910 -3.58 0.40 -14.71
C GLY A 910 -2.63 1.54 -15.08
N GLY A 911 -2.91 2.24 -16.18
CA GLY A 911 -2.46 3.62 -16.37
C GLY A 911 -1.40 3.94 -17.40
N ILE A 912 -0.88 3.00 -18.17
CA ILE A 912 0.07 3.32 -19.25
C ILE A 912 -0.58 3.03 -20.60
N LYS A 913 -1.00 4.08 -21.31
CA LYS A 913 -1.52 3.97 -22.67
C LYS A 913 -0.45 3.40 -23.62
N GLY A 914 -0.86 2.52 -24.52
CA GLY A 914 0.01 1.96 -25.55
C GLY A 914 1.01 0.90 -25.05
N ARG A 915 0.89 0.38 -23.81
CA ARG A 915 1.76 -0.67 -23.29
C ARG A 915 0.97 -1.75 -22.55
N ALA A 916 1.19 -3.01 -22.93
CA ALA A 916 0.63 -4.18 -22.26
C ALA A 916 1.74 -5.04 -21.64
N LEU A 917 1.52 -5.54 -20.44
CA LEU A 917 2.42 -6.47 -19.78
C LEU A 917 1.93 -7.91 -19.95
N PHE A 918 2.82 -8.79 -20.31
CA PHE A 918 2.59 -10.23 -20.38
C PHE A 918 3.60 -10.95 -19.51
N VAL A 919 3.15 -11.98 -18.80
CA VAL A 919 4.00 -12.91 -18.07
C VAL A 919 4.13 -14.19 -18.89
N VAL A 920 5.35 -14.52 -19.24
CA VAL A 920 5.71 -15.75 -19.97
C VAL A 920 6.31 -16.72 -18.98
N ARG A 921 5.79 -17.95 -18.92
CA ARG A 921 6.17 -18.95 -17.91
C ARG A 921 6.47 -20.30 -18.56
N SER A 922 7.58 -20.92 -18.13
CA SER A 922 7.84 -22.34 -18.42
C SER A 922 6.99 -23.23 -17.51
N VAL A 923 6.26 -24.17 -18.07
CA VAL A 923 5.34 -25.05 -17.30
C VAL A 923 5.77 -26.51 -17.28
N SER A 924 6.69 -26.90 -18.15
CA SER A 924 7.23 -28.24 -18.22
C SER A 924 8.73 -28.30 -17.89
N SER A 925 9.26 -29.53 -17.75
CA SER A 925 10.69 -29.78 -17.59
C SER A 925 11.44 -29.87 -18.93
N ARG A 926 10.77 -29.69 -20.06
CA ARG A 926 11.37 -29.79 -21.39
C ARG A 926 12.20 -28.56 -21.71
N LYS A 927 13.46 -28.75 -21.96
CA LYS A 927 14.41 -27.72 -22.39
C LYS A 927 14.29 -27.53 -23.88
N GLY A 928 14.29 -26.28 -24.35
CA GLY A 928 14.14 -25.98 -25.78
C GLY A 928 13.94 -24.51 -26.06
N THR A 929 13.78 -24.18 -27.35
CA THR A 929 13.45 -22.84 -27.79
C THR A 929 12.01 -22.84 -28.28
N TYR A 930 11.22 -21.97 -27.68
CA TYR A 930 9.79 -21.80 -27.93
C TYR A 930 9.50 -20.41 -28.46
N LYS A 931 8.35 -20.21 -29.08
CA LYS A 931 7.93 -18.92 -29.60
C LYS A 931 6.59 -18.50 -29.01
N VAL A 932 6.55 -17.23 -28.61
CA VAL A 932 5.35 -16.55 -28.16
C VAL A 932 5.02 -15.45 -29.15
N ASN A 933 3.80 -15.47 -29.68
CA ASN A 933 3.33 -14.51 -30.66
C ASN A 933 2.39 -13.51 -30.00
N PHE A 934 2.71 -12.22 -30.16
CA PHE A 934 1.84 -11.12 -29.75
C PHE A 934 1.11 -10.58 -30.98
N THR A 935 -0.21 -10.71 -31.00
CA THR A 935 -1.07 -10.31 -32.10
C THR A 935 -1.94 -9.12 -31.68
N MET A 936 -2.06 -8.15 -32.54
CA MET A 936 -2.86 -6.94 -32.40
C MET A 936 -3.47 -6.52 -33.72
N PRO A 937 -4.48 -5.64 -33.76
CA PRO A 937 -5.17 -5.25 -34.99
C PRO A 937 -4.28 -4.67 -36.09
N CYS A 938 -3.13 -4.08 -35.73
CA CYS A 938 -2.21 -3.41 -36.66
C CYS A 938 -0.94 -4.21 -36.97
N GLY A 939 -0.72 -5.39 -36.37
CA GLY A 939 0.47 -6.21 -36.64
C GLY A 939 0.67 -7.35 -35.64
N GLN A 940 1.79 -8.02 -35.79
CA GLN A 940 2.20 -9.06 -34.87
C GLN A 940 3.70 -8.99 -34.59
N LYS A 941 4.12 -9.41 -33.39
CA LYS A 941 5.54 -9.50 -33.01
C LYS A 941 5.78 -10.83 -32.28
N GLN A 942 6.94 -11.42 -32.52
CA GLN A 942 7.32 -12.72 -31.94
C GLN A 942 8.43 -12.55 -30.92
N LEU A 943 8.28 -13.23 -29.78
CA LEU A 943 9.28 -13.36 -28.72
C LEU A 943 9.86 -14.79 -28.77
N ILE A 944 11.18 -14.91 -28.67
CA ILE A 944 11.88 -16.19 -28.55
C ILE A 944 12.08 -16.51 -27.06
N VAL A 945 11.66 -17.71 -26.63
CA VAL A 945 11.78 -18.17 -25.25
C VAL A 945 12.70 -19.37 -25.21
N ASN A 946 13.83 -19.23 -24.57
CA ASN A 946 14.79 -20.32 -24.37
C ASN A 946 14.60 -20.91 -22.95
N VAL A 947 14.08 -22.13 -22.86
CA VAL A 947 13.95 -22.87 -21.60
C VAL A 947 15.21 -23.72 -21.39
N ARG A 948 15.90 -23.50 -20.27
CA ARG A 948 17.18 -24.15 -19.91
C ARG A 948 17.06 -25.14 -18.77
#